data_fc73de77e85b283ded155280bad3b40c
#
_entry.id   fc73de77e85b283ded155280bad3b40c
#
_cell.length_a   1.000
_cell.length_b   1.000
_cell.length_c   1.000
_cell.angle_alpha   90.00
_cell.angle_beta   90.00
_cell.angle_gamma   90.00
#
_symmetry.space_group_name_H-M   'P 1'
#
loop_
_entity.id
_entity.type
_entity.pdbx_description
1 polymer ?
#
loop_
_entity_poly.entity_id
_entity_poly.type
_entity_poly.pdbx_seq_one_letter_code
_entity_poly.pdbx_strand_id
1 'polypeptide(L)'
;MHFGRKYFLCVLKSSVGHFNNCSNFFSSQVLRPFHQRQLQVCRFSKCFRNTCVVPGSHQSVQSWRFFSYKDLLKSEKANWRACSSNYTDLTERIKRQLEAHYEKYSSSSHSLVIKLGEYVYFEENGCIFRSKLGEVDEKNSEALLSTEALPFHDSLIHRIRISPDHKYMATGIKSANSEECACVIVKLNVLPKVECIIPNVYSFEWATHEILFYTIQKNLQCHDVYLSDFSKKCSRLVYKEQDARYFVDLYLTKDKHFLTINSNSKSTSEVWLVDCFHPFKSPILVQQRTEGVVYHVEHRNNELFVLTTYGDPMGYKLMKAPVGSCGMENWLSIYTVKEKTKLVDLEMFKDHCVAFLKFCGQLYLDIISLVSNSVHRIKLPAWACSFELEPHPEYTTSTCCFWLLSPVQPPVCFAYSLVENKIVEHTAQEVPITVNCHTIRLEAKSKDETWVPITVFHTANSIELCRRPLLIHVYGAYGIDLNMSFKAENLMLINDGWILAFCHVRGGGELGLSWHKDGCLKKKHNGIQDLQACIRLLHDLGYSEPSHTALMSLSAGGVLAGALYNNDPHLIRAMVLQAPFLDVLNTMLDPHLPLTIEEQEEWGDPLTDETCKKYIKGYCPYQNIRPQNYPSLLITVSENDQRVPLAGLLRYICKLRKAVQDHAQSSSQNEKGPQAPNIILDVRSGSSHCAPSWEESFNQPLPYHLQPHQSPV
;
A
#
# COMPACT_ATOMS: atom_id res chain seq x y z
N MET A 1 -16.29 4.04 -7.78
CA MET A 1 -16.29 3.03 -6.81
C MET A 1 -15.17 2.06 -7.03
N HIS A 2 -14.50 1.73 -6.00
CA HIS A 2 -13.34 0.89 -5.95
C HIS A 2 -13.73 -0.50 -5.42
N PHE A 3 -14.40 -1.34 -6.20
CA PHE A 3 -14.61 -2.72 -5.79
C PHE A 3 -13.27 -3.40 -5.51
N GLY A 4 -12.33 -3.33 -6.41
CA GLY A 4 -11.00 -3.87 -6.22
C GLY A 4 -10.10 -3.05 -5.28
N ARG A 5 -10.13 -1.71 -5.36
CA ARG A 5 -9.25 -0.88 -4.51
C ARG A 5 -9.63 -0.87 -3.04
N LYS A 6 -10.90 -0.88 -2.68
CA LYS A 6 -11.28 -0.97 -1.26
C LYS A 6 -11.09 -2.36 -0.69
N TYR A 7 -11.28 -3.39 -1.47
CA TYR A 7 -11.21 -4.76 -1.00
C TYR A 7 -9.84 -5.42 -1.20
N PHE A 8 -9.24 -5.24 -2.34
CA PHE A 8 -7.82 -5.53 -2.44
C PHE A 8 -7.04 -4.63 -1.48
N LEU A 9 -7.45 -3.38 -1.28
CA LEU A 9 -6.86 -2.50 -0.28
C LEU A 9 -7.38 -2.73 1.14
N CYS A 10 -8.54 -3.36 1.43
CA CYS A 10 -8.86 -3.77 2.80
C CYS A 10 -8.18 -5.07 3.21
N VAL A 11 -8.16 -6.07 2.37
CA VAL A 11 -7.31 -7.24 2.58
C VAL A 11 -5.82 -6.87 2.48
N LEU A 12 -5.47 -5.81 1.72
CA LEU A 12 -4.12 -5.32 1.52
C LEU A 12 -3.77 -4.09 2.35
N LYS A 13 -4.73 -3.29 2.85
CA LYS A 13 -4.47 -2.20 3.80
C LYS A 13 -4.30 -2.67 5.23
N SER A 14 -4.75 -3.85 5.58
CA SER A 14 -4.26 -4.53 6.77
C SER A 14 -2.81 -4.98 6.61
N SER A 15 -2.32 -5.20 5.40
CA SER A 15 -0.96 -5.67 5.09
C SER A 15 -0.03 -4.61 4.50
N VAL A 16 -0.54 -3.62 3.75
CA VAL A 16 0.27 -2.57 3.11
C VAL A 16 -0.51 -1.27 3.17
N GLY A 17 -0.20 -0.47 4.16
CA GLY A 17 -0.89 0.78 4.42
C GLY A 17 -0.77 1.83 3.33
N HIS A 18 -1.83 2.51 3.11
CA HIS A 18 -1.81 3.94 2.79
C HIS A 18 -2.44 4.65 3.96
N PHE A 19 -1.90 5.50 4.49
CA PHE A 19 -1.07 6.56 4.90
C PHE A 19 -1.79 7.63 5.63
N ASN A 20 -1.09 8.06 6.53
CA ASN A 20 -0.85 9.37 7.10
C ASN A 20 -1.96 9.91 8.00
N ASN A 21 -1.65 9.89 9.19
CA ASN A 21 -1.54 10.87 10.29
C ASN A 21 -2.82 11.43 10.88
N CYS A 22 -3.09 11.28 12.17
CA CYS A 22 -3.48 12.35 13.07
C CYS A 22 -3.59 12.12 14.53
N SER A 23 -3.31 13.16 15.20
CA SER A 23 -3.26 13.30 16.64
C SER A 23 -4.38 14.16 17.22
N ASN A 24 -4.79 13.77 18.42
CA ASN A 24 -5.23 14.59 19.57
C ASN A 24 -6.31 15.64 19.44
N PHE A 25 -7.40 15.52 20.24
CA PHE A 25 -7.74 16.55 21.23
C PHE A 25 -8.80 16.09 22.22
N PHE A 26 -8.55 16.38 23.49
CA PHE A 26 -9.53 16.36 24.56
C PHE A 26 -9.54 17.66 25.31
N SER A 27 -10.72 18.26 25.47
CA SER A 27 -10.97 19.24 26.49
C SER A 27 -11.38 18.55 27.80
N SER A 28 -10.64 18.89 28.83
CA SER A 28 -10.96 18.87 30.28
C SER A 28 -12.30 18.29 30.73
N GLN A 29 -12.27 17.18 31.38
CA GLN A 29 -12.69 16.89 32.73
C GLN A 29 -12.54 15.41 33.05
N VAL A 30 -11.68 15.09 33.93
CA VAL A 30 -11.50 14.06 34.95
C VAL A 30 -10.04 13.67 35.07
N LEU A 31 -9.41 14.27 36.02
CA LEU A 31 -8.12 13.88 36.58
C LEU A 31 -8.25 12.60 37.38
N ARG A 32 -7.44 11.58 37.01
CA ARG A 32 -6.67 10.70 37.89
C ARG A 32 -6.06 9.53 37.09
N PRO A 33 -4.99 8.83 37.56
CA PRO A 33 -3.60 9.19 37.32
C PRO A 33 -2.84 8.20 36.40
N PHE A 34 -2.00 8.76 35.59
CA PHE A 34 -1.01 8.08 34.74
C PHE A 34 0.09 7.40 35.60
N HIS A 35 -0.04 6.12 35.90
CA HIS A 35 1.07 5.35 36.49
C HIS A 35 1.28 3.95 35.91
N GLN A 36 0.62 3.57 34.81
CA GLN A 36 0.78 2.21 34.23
C GLN A 36 1.50 2.13 32.88
N ARG A 37 1.86 3.24 32.23
CA ARG A 37 2.57 3.19 30.94
C ARG A 37 4.10 3.05 31.04
N GLN A 38 4.70 3.21 32.20
CA GLN A 38 6.15 2.95 32.37
C GLN A 38 6.53 1.48 32.50
N LEU A 39 5.59 0.57 32.72
CA LEU A 39 5.88 -0.85 32.92
C LEU A 39 6.01 -1.66 31.60
N GLN A 40 5.49 -1.19 30.47
CA GLN A 40 5.67 -1.87 29.19
C GLN A 40 7.05 -1.62 28.57
N VAL A 41 7.65 -0.46 28.79
CA VAL A 41 9.02 -0.17 28.32
C VAL A 41 10.06 -1.02 29.05
N CYS A 42 9.80 -1.40 30.30
CA CYS A 42 10.71 -2.23 31.09
C CYS A 42 10.73 -3.73 30.67
N ARG A 43 9.68 -4.25 30.04
CA ARG A 43 9.68 -5.65 29.55
C ARG A 43 10.48 -5.83 28.25
N PHE A 44 10.52 -4.84 27.40
CA PHE A 44 11.37 -4.85 26.20
C PHE A 44 12.87 -4.83 26.50
N SER A 45 13.29 -4.23 27.63
CA SER A 45 14.71 -4.19 27.99
C SER A 45 15.29 -5.56 28.42
N LYS A 46 14.45 -6.50 28.86
CA LYS A 46 14.90 -7.85 29.26
C LYS A 46 15.18 -8.79 28.06
N CYS A 47 14.45 -8.63 26.94
CA CYS A 47 14.72 -9.39 25.72
C CYS A 47 16.02 -8.95 25.03
N PHE A 48 16.45 -7.68 25.19
CA PHE A 48 17.69 -7.18 24.59
C PHE A 48 18.98 -7.66 25.28
N ARG A 49 18.89 -8.23 26.47
CA ARG A 49 20.11 -8.62 27.21
C ARG A 49 20.90 -9.77 26.59
N ASN A 50 20.34 -10.53 25.66
CA ASN A 50 20.97 -11.77 25.20
C ASN A 50 21.49 -11.79 23.75
N THR A 51 21.39 -10.76 22.92
CA THR A 51 21.69 -10.95 21.49
C THR A 51 22.31 -9.81 20.68
N CYS A 52 22.69 -8.67 21.22
CA CYS A 52 23.34 -7.61 20.43
C CYS A 52 24.72 -7.23 20.92
N VAL A 53 25.71 -7.51 20.08
CA VAL A 53 27.12 -7.19 20.30
C VAL A 53 27.59 -6.31 19.16
N VAL A 54 28.04 -5.07 19.44
CA VAL A 54 28.59 -4.13 18.46
C VAL A 54 30.06 -3.88 18.71
N PRO A 55 30.94 -3.96 17.70
CA PRO A 55 32.36 -3.67 17.87
C PRO A 55 32.62 -2.15 17.94
N GLY A 56 33.44 -1.73 18.87
CA GLY A 56 33.98 -0.36 18.94
C GLY A 56 35.12 -0.15 17.95
N SER A 57 35.30 1.09 17.49
CA SER A 57 36.40 1.54 16.64
C SER A 57 37.76 1.15 17.22
N HIS A 58 38.65 0.68 16.35
CA HIS A 58 40.06 0.36 16.55
C HIS A 58 40.69 0.75 17.90
N GLN A 59 40.61 -0.16 18.86
CA GLN A 59 41.65 -0.42 19.86
C GLN A 59 41.29 -1.70 20.64
N SER A 60 42.20 -2.70 20.60
CA SER A 60 42.34 -3.89 21.44
C SER A 60 41.08 -4.73 21.74
N VAL A 61 41.18 -5.99 21.37
CA VAL A 61 40.32 -7.12 21.78
C VAL A 61 40.21 -7.15 23.30
N GLN A 62 39.13 -6.59 23.83
CA GLN A 62 38.53 -6.93 25.15
C GLN A 62 37.50 -5.88 25.55
N SER A 63 36.27 -6.20 25.32
CA SER A 63 35.04 -5.90 26.10
C SER A 63 33.84 -5.70 25.20
N TRP A 64 33.06 -6.75 25.09
CA TRP A 64 31.72 -6.69 24.53
C TRP A 64 30.84 -5.91 25.49
N ARG A 65 30.47 -4.65 25.15
CA ARG A 65 29.51 -3.86 25.92
C ARG A 65 28.10 -4.17 25.40
N PHE A 66 27.19 -4.48 26.32
CA PHE A 66 25.77 -4.52 26.04
C PHE A 66 25.28 -3.08 25.84
N PHE A 67 24.88 -2.72 24.62
CA PHE A 67 24.29 -1.43 24.33
C PHE A 67 22.78 -1.46 24.61
N SER A 68 22.26 -0.37 25.17
CA SER A 68 20.81 -0.18 25.24
C SER A 68 20.26 0.05 23.82
N TYR A 69 18.94 -0.15 23.65
CA TYR A 69 18.24 0.18 22.38
C TYR A 69 18.55 1.63 21.94
N LYS A 70 18.55 2.58 22.89
CA LYS A 70 18.86 3.99 22.63
C LYS A 70 20.29 4.21 22.13
N ASP A 71 21.25 3.46 22.65
CA ASP A 71 22.65 3.57 22.23
C ASP A 71 22.85 3.02 20.81
N LEU A 72 22.18 1.89 20.48
CA LEU A 72 22.19 1.35 19.13
C LEU A 72 21.57 2.34 18.13
N LEU A 73 20.41 2.89 18.44
CA LEU A 73 19.74 3.88 17.60
C LEU A 73 20.61 5.14 17.39
N LYS A 74 21.25 5.65 18.46
CA LYS A 74 22.17 6.77 18.38
C LYS A 74 23.38 6.46 17.49
N SER A 75 23.91 5.23 17.60
CA SER A 75 25.02 4.77 16.77
C SER A 75 24.63 4.68 15.29
N GLU A 76 23.42 4.17 14.97
CA GLU A 76 22.93 4.09 13.60
C GLU A 76 22.72 5.49 12.99
N LYS A 77 22.08 6.39 13.73
CA LYS A 77 21.93 7.80 13.29
C LYS A 77 23.27 8.51 13.07
N ALA A 78 24.30 8.19 13.87
CA ALA A 78 25.66 8.71 13.67
C ALA A 78 26.34 8.09 12.43
N ASN A 79 26.19 6.77 12.23
CA ASN A 79 26.73 6.08 11.07
C ASN A 79 26.09 6.59 9.77
N TRP A 80 24.78 6.79 9.74
CA TRP A 80 24.08 7.41 8.61
C TRP A 80 24.68 8.78 8.25
N ARG A 81 24.83 9.65 9.24
CA ARG A 81 25.42 11.01 9.03
C ARG A 81 26.84 10.93 8.48
N ALA A 82 27.67 10.06 9.01
CA ALA A 82 29.05 9.87 8.55
C ALA A 82 29.12 9.35 7.11
N CYS A 83 28.24 8.40 6.74
CA CYS A 83 28.19 7.89 5.38
C CYS A 83 27.60 8.91 4.41
N SER A 84 26.53 9.61 4.76
CA SER A 84 25.86 10.58 3.89
C SER A 84 26.69 11.82 3.62
N SER A 85 27.50 12.26 4.58
CA SER A 85 28.39 13.44 4.41
C SER A 85 29.39 13.29 3.26
N ASN A 86 29.76 12.06 2.88
CA ASN A 86 30.67 11.80 1.76
C ASN A 86 29.99 12.00 0.39
N TYR A 87 28.68 12.16 0.34
CA TYR A 87 27.87 12.26 -0.89
C TYR A 87 27.06 13.55 -0.97
N THR A 88 27.39 14.57 -0.19
CA THR A 88 26.63 15.83 -0.10
C THR A 88 26.42 16.47 -1.47
N ASP A 89 27.50 16.65 -2.26
CA ASP A 89 27.41 17.26 -3.59
C ASP A 89 26.56 16.46 -4.58
N LEU A 90 26.67 15.12 -4.51
CA LEU A 90 25.84 14.22 -5.31
C LEU A 90 24.38 14.32 -4.90
N THR A 91 24.11 14.34 -3.60
CA THR A 91 22.75 14.48 -3.04
C THR A 91 22.10 15.79 -3.48
N GLU A 92 22.82 16.92 -3.37
CA GLU A 92 22.33 18.23 -3.80
C GLU A 92 22.09 18.32 -5.32
N ARG A 93 22.91 17.65 -6.12
CA ARG A 93 22.71 17.56 -7.56
C ARG A 93 21.44 16.76 -7.89
N ILE A 94 21.28 15.56 -7.31
CA ILE A 94 20.10 14.72 -7.52
C ILE A 94 18.84 15.43 -7.02
N LYS A 95 18.92 16.11 -5.88
CA LYS A 95 17.81 16.89 -5.33
C LYS A 95 17.32 17.95 -6.32
N ARG A 96 18.21 18.77 -6.87
CA ARG A 96 17.85 19.78 -7.88
C ARG A 96 17.26 19.17 -9.15
N GLN A 97 17.76 18.02 -9.60
CA GLN A 97 17.18 17.31 -10.74
C GLN A 97 15.76 16.82 -10.44
N LEU A 98 15.53 16.26 -9.25
CA LEU A 98 14.21 15.82 -8.82
C LEU A 98 13.23 17.00 -8.69
N GLU A 99 13.62 18.08 -8.05
CA GLU A 99 12.81 19.31 -7.94
C GLU A 99 12.34 19.79 -9.31
N ALA A 100 13.26 19.91 -10.27
CA ALA A 100 12.92 20.30 -11.64
C ALA A 100 11.95 19.33 -12.35
N HIS A 101 12.06 18.03 -12.09
CA HIS A 101 11.10 17.03 -12.63
C HIS A 101 9.74 17.13 -11.94
N TYR A 102 9.72 17.30 -10.61
CA TYR A 102 8.47 17.49 -9.87
C TYR A 102 7.75 18.77 -10.31
N GLU A 103 8.41 19.93 -10.38
CA GLU A 103 7.82 21.17 -10.87
C GLU A 103 7.23 21.01 -12.27
N LYS A 104 7.89 20.25 -13.14
CA LYS A 104 7.42 20.03 -14.52
C LYS A 104 6.21 19.11 -14.61
N TYR A 105 6.09 18.12 -13.73
CA TYR A 105 5.09 17.04 -13.86
C TYR A 105 4.08 16.98 -12.71
N SER A 106 4.27 17.75 -11.62
CA SER A 106 3.36 17.77 -10.46
C SER A 106 2.13 18.65 -10.63
N SER A 107 1.92 19.25 -11.80
CA SER A 107 0.80 20.16 -12.09
C SER A 107 -0.60 19.52 -11.96
N SER A 108 -0.69 18.31 -11.48
CA SER A 108 -1.96 17.67 -11.12
C SER A 108 -1.81 16.81 -9.87
N SER A 109 -1.55 17.45 -8.72
CA SER A 109 -1.91 16.78 -7.47
C SER A 109 -3.42 16.51 -7.55
N HIS A 110 -3.81 15.25 -7.55
CA HIS A 110 -5.22 14.86 -7.55
C HIS A 110 -5.82 15.29 -6.22
N SER A 111 -6.32 16.53 -6.16
CA SER A 111 -7.15 16.97 -5.06
C SER A 111 -8.37 16.07 -4.99
N LEU A 112 -8.80 15.71 -3.78
CA LEU A 112 -10.04 14.96 -3.58
C LEU A 112 -11.20 15.78 -4.16
N VAL A 113 -11.70 15.39 -5.33
CA VAL A 113 -12.82 16.04 -5.98
C VAL A 113 -14.02 15.10 -5.99
N ILE A 114 -15.16 15.56 -5.45
CA ILE A 114 -16.40 14.78 -5.39
C ILE A 114 -17.52 15.63 -6.03
N LYS A 115 -18.03 15.20 -7.16
CA LYS A 115 -19.23 15.77 -7.80
C LYS A 115 -20.45 15.06 -7.25
N LEU A 116 -21.36 15.76 -6.58
CA LEU A 116 -22.55 15.18 -5.99
C LEU A 116 -23.73 16.16 -6.09
N GLY A 117 -24.76 15.80 -6.86
CA GLY A 117 -25.89 16.67 -7.17
C GLY A 117 -25.45 17.97 -7.82
N GLU A 118 -25.87 19.10 -7.27
CA GLU A 118 -25.54 20.44 -7.77
C GLU A 118 -24.19 20.98 -7.30
N TYR A 119 -23.41 20.20 -6.53
CA TYR A 119 -22.20 20.66 -5.88
C TYR A 119 -20.97 19.85 -6.29
N VAL A 120 -19.84 20.55 -6.30
CA VAL A 120 -18.49 19.99 -6.33
C VAL A 120 -17.83 20.25 -4.99
N TYR A 121 -17.35 19.19 -4.33
CA TYR A 121 -16.57 19.26 -3.11
C TYR A 121 -15.12 18.92 -3.47
N PHE A 122 -14.18 19.76 -3.04
CA PHE A 122 -12.76 19.54 -3.33
C PHE A 122 -11.87 19.92 -2.16
N GLU A 123 -10.70 19.33 -2.12
CA GLU A 123 -9.68 19.63 -1.13
C GLU A 123 -8.58 20.44 -1.79
N GLU A 124 -8.17 21.52 -1.16
CA GLU A 124 -7.03 22.33 -1.57
C GLU A 124 -6.30 22.87 -0.34
N ASN A 125 -4.98 22.66 -0.28
CA ASN A 125 -4.11 23.15 0.79
C ASN A 125 -4.62 22.84 2.23
N GLY A 126 -5.14 21.63 2.45
CA GLY A 126 -5.69 21.21 3.74
C GLY A 126 -7.04 21.83 4.08
N CYS A 127 -7.71 22.49 3.12
CA CYS A 127 -9.07 23.01 3.26
C CYS A 127 -10.03 22.24 2.36
N ILE A 128 -11.24 21.97 2.86
CA ILE A 128 -12.34 21.42 2.07
C ILE A 128 -13.26 22.57 1.66
N PHE A 129 -13.51 22.65 0.36
CA PHE A 129 -14.38 23.65 -0.25
C PHE A 129 -15.60 23.01 -0.91
N ARG A 130 -16.65 23.80 -1.09
CA ARG A 130 -17.84 23.48 -1.87
C ARG A 130 -18.13 24.60 -2.87
N SER A 131 -18.37 24.23 -4.13
CA SER A 131 -18.86 25.14 -5.18
C SER A 131 -20.06 24.56 -5.88
N LYS A 132 -20.88 25.38 -6.52
CA LYS A 132 -21.90 24.89 -7.44
C LYS A 132 -21.26 24.33 -8.71
N LEU A 133 -21.88 23.32 -9.28
CA LEU A 133 -21.42 22.71 -10.53
C LEU A 133 -21.49 23.75 -11.65
N GLY A 134 -20.37 24.02 -12.34
CA GLY A 134 -20.24 25.07 -13.38
C GLY A 134 -19.77 26.44 -12.87
N GLU A 135 -19.73 26.69 -11.56
CA GLU A 135 -19.26 27.94 -10.94
C GLU A 135 -17.99 27.70 -10.10
N VAL A 136 -17.13 26.76 -10.52
CA VAL A 136 -15.88 26.47 -9.79
C VAL A 136 -14.90 27.63 -10.04
N ASP A 137 -14.96 28.62 -9.19
CA ASP A 137 -14.01 29.73 -9.11
C ASP A 137 -13.62 29.92 -7.63
N GLU A 138 -12.35 30.15 -7.35
CA GLU A 138 -11.84 30.37 -5.98
C GLU A 138 -12.63 31.43 -5.21
N LYS A 139 -13.15 32.47 -5.93
CA LYS A 139 -13.91 33.56 -5.33
C LYS A 139 -15.33 33.18 -4.89
N ASN A 140 -15.90 32.12 -5.47
CA ASN A 140 -17.28 31.68 -5.23
C ASN A 140 -17.35 30.37 -4.42
N SER A 141 -16.22 29.84 -4.01
CA SER A 141 -16.15 28.60 -3.26
C SER A 141 -16.35 28.85 -1.76
N GLU A 142 -17.23 28.06 -1.15
CA GLU A 142 -17.49 28.09 0.29
C GLU A 142 -16.51 27.17 1.03
N ALA A 143 -15.72 27.71 1.96
CA ALA A 143 -14.85 26.91 2.81
C ALA A 143 -15.67 26.16 3.88
N LEU A 144 -15.58 24.85 3.91
CA LEU A 144 -16.34 23.98 4.82
C LEU A 144 -15.54 23.58 6.06
N LEU A 145 -14.24 23.32 5.88
CA LEU A 145 -13.35 22.88 6.95
C LEU A 145 -11.91 23.20 6.58
N SER A 146 -11.17 23.80 7.52
CA SER A 146 -9.70 23.90 7.44
C SER A 146 -9.06 22.96 8.46
N THR A 147 -8.04 22.20 8.05
CA THR A 147 -7.27 21.36 8.97
C THR A 147 -6.50 22.17 10.00
N GLU A 148 -6.13 23.43 9.70
CA GLU A 148 -5.49 24.33 10.64
C GLU A 148 -6.38 24.73 11.82
N ALA A 149 -7.72 24.74 11.60
CA ALA A 149 -8.69 25.03 12.67
C ALA A 149 -8.93 23.81 13.58
N LEU A 150 -8.39 22.65 13.21
CA LEU A 150 -8.52 21.44 14.00
C LEU A 150 -7.35 21.32 14.97
N PRO A 151 -7.60 20.60 16.05
CA PRO A 151 -6.57 20.36 17.05
C PRO A 151 -5.48 19.35 16.61
N PHE A 152 -5.22 19.24 15.34
CA PHE A 152 -4.33 18.25 14.74
C PHE A 152 -3.21 18.96 13.98
N HIS A 153 -1.96 18.68 14.29
CA HIS A 153 -0.81 19.21 13.55
C HIS A 153 -0.47 18.28 12.38
N ASP A 154 -0.05 18.84 11.26
CA ASP A 154 0.37 18.12 10.04
C ASP A 154 -0.67 17.08 9.58
N SER A 155 -1.91 17.52 9.40
CA SER A 155 -3.02 16.64 9.09
C SER A 155 -3.39 16.60 7.59
N LEU A 156 -3.67 15.39 7.10
CA LEU A 156 -4.11 15.13 5.75
C LEU A 156 -5.58 14.70 5.73
N ILE A 157 -6.34 15.23 4.77
CA ILE A 157 -7.70 14.80 4.50
C ILE A 157 -7.65 13.52 3.68
N HIS A 158 -8.21 12.44 4.24
CA HIS A 158 -8.13 11.11 3.62
C HIS A 158 -9.42 10.72 2.89
N ARG A 159 -10.58 11.12 3.40
CA ARG A 159 -11.88 10.66 2.90
C ARG A 159 -12.95 11.69 3.23
N ILE A 160 -13.84 11.97 2.27
CA ILE A 160 -14.98 12.85 2.45
C ILE A 160 -16.25 12.05 2.12
N ARG A 161 -17.30 12.20 2.94
CA ARG A 161 -18.63 11.65 2.72
C ARG A 161 -19.68 12.70 3.06
N ILE A 162 -20.54 13.00 2.11
CA ILE A 162 -21.61 13.98 2.27
C ILE A 162 -22.91 13.25 2.57
N SER A 163 -23.71 13.76 3.52
CA SER A 163 -25.05 13.22 3.78
C SER A 163 -25.95 13.41 2.56
N PRO A 164 -26.95 12.54 2.33
CA PRO A 164 -27.82 12.61 1.13
C PRO A 164 -28.54 13.96 0.93
N ASP A 165 -28.78 14.71 2.00
CA ASP A 165 -29.43 16.03 1.96
C ASP A 165 -28.45 17.20 1.99
N HIS A 166 -27.13 16.93 1.87
CA HIS A 166 -26.06 17.91 1.91
C HIS A 166 -25.99 18.78 3.19
N LYS A 167 -26.57 18.32 4.31
CA LYS A 167 -26.51 19.04 5.60
C LYS A 167 -25.35 18.67 6.49
N TYR A 168 -24.78 17.50 6.28
CA TYR A 168 -23.61 17.02 7.03
C TYR A 168 -22.51 16.53 6.10
N MET A 169 -21.30 16.77 6.53
CA MET A 169 -20.09 16.21 5.93
C MET A 169 -19.36 15.41 7.00
N ALA A 170 -18.96 14.19 6.68
CA ALA A 170 -18.03 13.38 7.47
C ALA A 170 -16.70 13.34 6.73
N THR A 171 -15.59 13.68 7.38
CA THR A 171 -14.27 13.65 6.79
C THR A 171 -13.29 12.90 7.67
N GLY A 172 -12.54 11.98 7.07
CA GLY A 172 -11.45 11.26 7.70
C GLY A 172 -10.18 12.10 7.68
N ILE A 173 -9.66 12.40 8.85
CA ILE A 173 -8.45 13.18 9.04
C ILE A 173 -7.39 12.32 9.70
N LYS A 174 -6.20 12.43 9.19
CA LYS A 174 -5.07 11.62 9.55
C LYS A 174 -3.84 12.51 9.80
N SER A 175 -2.97 12.38 10.86
CA SER A 175 -1.73 13.17 11.10
C SER A 175 -0.44 12.38 10.90
N ALA A 176 0.69 13.13 10.79
CA ALA A 176 2.03 12.59 10.53
C ALA A 176 2.52 11.54 11.55
N ASN A 177 1.86 11.39 12.70
CA ASN A 177 2.36 10.60 13.83
C ASN A 177 1.48 9.43 14.27
N SER A 178 0.42 9.08 13.52
CA SER A 178 -0.46 7.95 13.84
C SER A 178 -0.97 7.25 12.57
N GLU A 179 -1.17 5.95 12.61
CA GLU A 179 -1.89 5.21 11.56
C GLU A 179 -3.41 5.26 11.76
N GLU A 180 -3.89 5.71 12.90
CA GLU A 180 -5.31 5.83 13.22
C GLU A 180 -5.86 7.17 12.73
N CYS A 181 -7.05 7.17 12.15
CA CYS A 181 -7.74 8.35 11.63
C CYS A 181 -8.79 8.85 12.61
N ALA A 182 -9.04 10.16 12.62
CA ALA A 182 -10.23 10.72 13.25
C ALA A 182 -11.29 11.05 12.19
N CYS A 183 -12.56 10.81 12.48
CA CYS A 183 -13.68 11.26 11.66
C CYS A 183 -14.23 12.56 12.23
N VAL A 184 -14.13 13.65 11.45
CA VAL A 184 -14.68 14.98 11.80
C VAL A 184 -16.04 15.11 11.12
N ILE A 185 -17.06 15.41 11.90
CA ILE A 185 -18.41 15.67 11.40
C ILE A 185 -18.64 17.16 11.39
N VAL A 186 -18.94 17.68 10.21
CA VAL A 186 -19.24 19.10 9.98
C VAL A 186 -20.70 19.25 9.58
N LYS A 187 -21.41 20.11 10.29
CA LYS A 187 -22.78 20.51 9.91
C LYS A 187 -22.70 21.66 8.90
N LEU A 188 -23.24 21.44 7.71
CA LEU A 188 -23.19 22.35 6.58
C LEU A 188 -24.41 23.28 6.61
N ASN A 189 -24.38 24.27 7.49
CA ASN A 189 -25.38 25.36 7.56
C ASN A 189 -24.83 26.56 6.80
N VAL A 190 -25.52 27.72 6.96
CA VAL A 190 -25.04 29.02 6.43
C VAL A 190 -23.60 29.34 6.88
N LEU A 191 -23.20 28.86 8.04
CA LEU A 191 -21.82 28.83 8.53
C LEU A 191 -21.49 27.38 8.91
N PRO A 192 -20.59 26.73 8.18
CA PRO A 192 -20.16 25.38 8.51
C PRO A 192 -19.58 25.28 9.91
N LYS A 193 -19.97 24.25 10.67
CA LYS A 193 -19.55 24.06 12.05
C LYS A 193 -19.20 22.61 12.33
N VAL A 194 -18.07 22.38 13.00
CA VAL A 194 -17.72 21.06 13.52
C VAL A 194 -18.72 20.66 14.62
N GLU A 195 -19.47 19.60 14.38
CA GLU A 195 -20.45 19.05 15.33
C GLU A 195 -19.77 18.11 16.34
N CYS A 196 -18.94 17.20 15.86
CA CYS A 196 -18.15 16.32 16.72
C CYS A 196 -16.93 15.73 15.99
N ILE A 197 -16.01 15.16 16.76
CA ILE A 197 -14.84 14.42 16.31
C ILE A 197 -14.89 13.04 16.93
N ILE A 198 -14.89 11.99 16.10
CA ILE A 198 -14.85 10.59 16.51
C ILE A 198 -13.45 10.06 16.29
N PRO A 199 -12.71 9.67 17.33
CA PRO A 199 -11.35 9.17 17.19
C PRO A 199 -11.32 7.74 16.64
N ASN A 200 -10.20 7.36 16.03
CA ASN A 200 -9.87 5.99 15.64
C ASN A 200 -10.88 5.37 14.67
N VAL A 201 -11.45 6.17 13.77
CA VAL A 201 -12.39 5.70 12.76
C VAL A 201 -11.64 5.24 11.51
N TYR A 202 -11.87 4.00 11.08
CA TYR A 202 -11.29 3.48 9.86
C TYR A 202 -12.19 3.72 8.63
N SER A 203 -13.47 3.36 8.71
CA SER A 203 -14.43 3.57 7.63
C SER A 203 -15.74 4.15 8.16
N PHE A 204 -16.42 4.92 7.33
CA PHE A 204 -17.70 5.52 7.66
C PHE A 204 -18.52 5.80 6.40
N GLU A 205 -19.86 5.60 6.49
CA GLU A 205 -20.81 5.86 5.41
C GLU A 205 -22.14 6.35 5.98
N TRP A 206 -22.78 7.29 5.28
CA TRP A 206 -24.12 7.77 5.61
C TRP A 206 -25.17 6.79 5.12
N ALA A 207 -25.98 6.22 6.04
CA ALA A 207 -27.14 5.43 5.68
C ALA A 207 -28.35 6.32 5.36
N THR A 208 -28.51 7.41 6.11
CA THR A 208 -29.58 8.41 5.88
C THR A 208 -29.04 9.82 6.04
N HIS A 209 -29.91 10.83 6.04
CA HIS A 209 -29.53 12.24 6.26
C HIS A 209 -28.84 12.49 7.62
N GLU A 210 -29.19 11.72 8.65
CA GLU A 210 -28.76 11.94 10.02
C GLU A 210 -28.12 10.70 10.69
N ILE A 211 -28.04 9.57 9.96
CA ILE A 211 -27.50 8.32 10.49
C ILE A 211 -26.21 7.96 9.76
N LEU A 212 -25.13 7.92 10.53
CA LEU A 212 -23.81 7.52 10.10
C LEU A 212 -23.43 6.18 10.73
N PHE A 213 -22.98 5.23 9.91
CA PHE A 213 -22.28 4.05 10.38
C PHE A 213 -20.77 4.28 10.29
N TYR A 214 -20.02 3.79 11.27
CA TYR A 214 -18.56 3.89 11.30
C TYR A 214 -17.94 2.72 12.05
N THR A 215 -16.70 2.42 11.69
CA THR A 215 -15.89 1.38 12.35
C THR A 215 -14.82 2.00 13.22
N ILE A 216 -14.46 1.34 14.32
CA ILE A 216 -13.39 1.77 15.22
C ILE A 216 -12.16 0.88 15.04
N GLN A 217 -11.03 1.52 14.76
CA GLN A 217 -9.73 0.86 14.66
C GLN A 217 -8.99 0.91 16.01
N LYS A 218 -8.45 -0.23 16.43
CA LYS A 218 -7.61 -0.35 17.63
C LYS A 218 -6.40 -1.23 17.32
N ASN A 219 -5.20 -0.73 17.56
CA ASN A 219 -3.96 -1.49 17.32
C ASN A 219 -3.90 -2.07 15.88
N LEU A 220 -4.23 -1.27 14.88
CA LEU A 220 -4.30 -1.65 13.46
C LEU A 220 -5.45 -2.62 13.10
N GLN A 221 -6.21 -3.14 14.05
CA GLN A 221 -7.36 -4.02 13.84
C GLN A 221 -8.68 -3.24 13.89
N CYS A 222 -9.69 -3.70 13.16
CA CYS A 222 -10.99 -3.07 13.06
C CYS A 222 -12.10 -4.14 13.20
N HIS A 223 -12.77 -4.14 14.34
CA HIS A 223 -13.75 -5.18 14.70
C HIS A 223 -15.14 -4.65 15.04
N ASP A 224 -15.24 -3.40 15.49
CA ASP A 224 -16.46 -2.82 16.02
C ASP A 224 -17.14 -1.89 15.00
N VAL A 225 -18.44 -2.07 14.75
CA VAL A 225 -19.27 -1.16 13.93
C VAL A 225 -20.28 -0.46 14.80
N TYR A 226 -20.28 0.86 14.74
CA TYR A 226 -21.23 1.72 15.44
C TYR A 226 -22.17 2.43 14.47
N LEU A 227 -23.36 2.73 14.95
CA LEU A 227 -24.33 3.65 14.35
C LEU A 227 -24.43 4.89 15.23
N SER A 228 -24.29 6.09 14.67
CA SER A 228 -24.62 7.36 15.30
C SER A 228 -25.85 7.98 14.67
N ASP A 229 -26.82 8.37 15.50
CA ASP A 229 -28.01 9.14 15.16
C ASP A 229 -27.81 10.59 15.64
N PHE A 230 -27.58 11.49 14.70
CA PHE A 230 -27.29 12.91 15.00
C PHE A 230 -28.55 13.69 15.43
N SER A 231 -29.76 13.20 15.08
CA SER A 231 -30.99 13.80 15.55
C SER A 231 -31.25 13.53 17.03
N LYS A 232 -30.93 12.31 17.47
CA LYS A 232 -31.10 11.88 18.87
C LYS A 232 -29.83 12.02 19.71
N LYS A 233 -28.70 12.37 19.08
CA LYS A 233 -27.37 12.48 19.73
C LYS A 233 -26.99 11.22 20.48
N CYS A 234 -27.21 10.04 19.89
CA CYS A 234 -26.89 8.76 20.48
C CYS A 234 -26.10 7.88 19.51
N SER A 235 -25.26 7.03 20.06
CA SER A 235 -24.50 6.02 19.32
C SER A 235 -24.71 4.65 19.92
N ARG A 236 -24.76 3.61 19.09
CA ARG A 236 -24.88 2.21 19.55
C ARG A 236 -23.98 1.29 18.72
N LEU A 237 -23.50 0.24 19.37
CA LEU A 237 -22.81 -0.87 18.70
C LEU A 237 -23.83 -1.68 17.88
N VAL A 238 -23.52 -1.95 16.61
CA VAL A 238 -24.36 -2.69 15.67
C VAL A 238 -23.78 -4.07 15.37
N TYR A 239 -22.47 -4.15 15.21
CA TYR A 239 -21.77 -5.39 14.90
C TYR A 239 -20.44 -5.44 15.63
N LYS A 240 -20.03 -6.64 16.04
CA LYS A 240 -18.72 -6.86 16.65
C LYS A 240 -18.13 -8.17 16.15
N GLU A 241 -16.96 -8.05 15.53
CA GLU A 241 -16.13 -9.19 15.11
C GLU A 241 -15.41 -9.79 16.33
N GLN A 242 -15.36 -11.11 16.39
CA GLN A 242 -14.74 -11.85 17.50
C GLN A 242 -13.39 -12.47 17.10
N ASP A 243 -13.20 -12.73 15.81
CA ASP A 243 -12.03 -13.41 15.28
C ASP A 243 -10.99 -12.39 14.80
N ALA A 244 -9.80 -12.41 15.41
CA ALA A 244 -8.70 -11.49 15.11
C ALA A 244 -8.13 -11.64 13.69
N ARG A 245 -8.49 -12.67 12.94
CA ARG A 245 -8.12 -12.82 11.51
C ARG A 245 -8.93 -11.92 10.59
N TYR A 246 -10.09 -11.42 11.07
CA TYR A 246 -11.02 -10.67 10.25
C TYR A 246 -10.95 -9.17 10.53
N PHE A 247 -11.02 -8.41 9.48
CA PHE A 247 -11.06 -6.96 9.48
C PHE A 247 -12.42 -6.47 8.95
N VAL A 248 -13.04 -5.51 9.64
CA VAL A 248 -14.37 -5.01 9.31
C VAL A 248 -14.31 -3.67 8.60
N ASP A 249 -14.95 -3.57 7.45
CA ASP A 249 -15.09 -2.34 6.66
C ASP A 249 -16.55 -2.09 6.28
N LEU A 250 -16.88 -0.84 5.97
CA LEU A 250 -18.21 -0.41 5.56
C LEU A 250 -18.18 0.07 4.11
N TYR A 251 -19.27 -0.25 3.41
CA TYR A 251 -19.45 0.13 2.05
C TYR A 251 -20.94 0.42 1.78
N LEU A 252 -21.25 1.48 1.04
CA LEU A 252 -22.60 1.80 0.59
C LEU A 252 -22.78 1.34 -0.85
N THR A 253 -23.80 0.52 -1.15
CA THR A 253 -24.12 0.10 -2.52
C THR A 253 -24.34 1.31 -3.42
N LYS A 254 -24.05 1.19 -4.71
CA LYS A 254 -24.11 2.32 -5.64
C LYS A 254 -25.49 2.99 -5.72
N ASP A 255 -26.51 2.21 -5.66
CA ASP A 255 -27.89 2.71 -5.62
C ASP A 255 -28.30 3.26 -4.25
N LYS A 256 -27.39 3.19 -3.24
CA LYS A 256 -27.58 3.68 -1.87
C LYS A 256 -28.69 2.97 -1.09
N HIS A 257 -29.13 1.79 -1.55
CA HIS A 257 -30.18 1.03 -0.91
C HIS A 257 -29.65 0.29 0.34
N PHE A 258 -28.48 -0.32 0.23
CA PHE A 258 -27.84 -1.06 1.33
C PHE A 258 -26.49 -0.48 1.73
N LEU A 259 -26.25 -0.48 3.03
CA LEU A 259 -24.91 -0.37 3.58
C LEU A 259 -24.43 -1.77 3.92
N THR A 260 -23.25 -2.16 3.44
CA THR A 260 -22.65 -3.45 3.73
C THR A 260 -21.65 -3.35 4.87
N ILE A 261 -21.76 -4.28 5.84
CA ILE A 261 -20.75 -4.54 6.85
C ILE A 261 -19.96 -5.74 6.34
N ASN A 262 -18.71 -5.53 5.99
CA ASN A 262 -17.86 -6.54 5.37
C ASN A 262 -16.82 -7.00 6.38
N SER A 263 -16.93 -8.23 6.85
CA SER A 263 -15.94 -8.87 7.71
C SER A 263 -15.10 -9.83 6.88
N ASN A 264 -13.82 -9.50 6.69
CA ASN A 264 -12.94 -10.21 5.76
C ASN A 264 -11.62 -10.60 6.39
N SER A 265 -11.20 -11.84 6.13
CA SER A 265 -9.80 -12.25 6.21
C SER A 265 -9.14 -12.14 4.83
N LYS A 266 -7.89 -12.58 4.68
CA LYS A 266 -7.21 -12.59 3.36
C LYS A 266 -7.82 -13.60 2.39
N SER A 267 -8.53 -14.62 2.89
CA SER A 267 -9.04 -15.73 2.09
C SER A 267 -10.55 -15.95 2.22
N THR A 268 -11.23 -15.32 3.17
CA THR A 268 -12.64 -15.62 3.51
C THR A 268 -13.39 -14.33 3.84
N SER A 269 -14.63 -14.23 3.35
CA SER A 269 -15.52 -13.08 3.57
C SER A 269 -16.83 -13.46 4.24
N GLU A 270 -17.39 -12.50 4.98
CA GLU A 270 -18.76 -12.48 5.47
C GLU A 270 -19.33 -11.09 5.31
N VAL A 271 -20.49 -10.97 4.68
CA VAL A 271 -21.12 -9.67 4.39
C VAL A 271 -22.52 -9.62 4.99
N TRP A 272 -22.80 -8.53 5.70
CA TRP A 272 -24.10 -8.22 6.26
C TRP A 272 -24.67 -6.97 5.60
N LEU A 273 -25.97 -6.98 5.27
CA LEU A 273 -26.68 -5.87 4.66
C LEU A 273 -27.48 -5.11 5.71
N VAL A 274 -27.30 -3.80 5.75
CA VAL A 274 -28.14 -2.85 6.49
C VAL A 274 -29.02 -2.13 5.48
N ASP A 275 -30.34 -2.26 5.62
CA ASP A 275 -31.31 -1.52 4.80
C ASP A 275 -31.25 -0.02 5.19
N CYS A 276 -30.83 0.84 4.26
CA CYS A 276 -30.70 2.29 4.50
C CYS A 276 -32.05 2.97 4.74
N PHE A 277 -33.16 2.40 4.28
CA PHE A 277 -34.50 2.90 4.59
C PHE A 277 -34.96 2.52 5.99
N HIS A 278 -34.37 1.48 6.56
CA HIS A 278 -34.68 0.96 7.90
C HIS A 278 -33.43 0.66 8.73
N PRO A 279 -32.54 1.66 8.96
CA PRO A 279 -31.20 1.45 9.50
C PRO A 279 -31.14 0.92 10.93
N PHE A 280 -32.28 0.90 11.62
CA PHE A 280 -32.41 0.36 12.99
C PHE A 280 -32.79 -1.14 13.04
N LYS A 281 -33.16 -1.72 11.90
CA LYS A 281 -33.39 -3.19 11.80
C LYS A 281 -32.07 -3.93 11.93
N SER A 282 -32.13 -5.19 12.35
CA SER A 282 -30.96 -6.07 12.38
C SER A 282 -30.42 -6.27 10.96
N PRO A 283 -29.08 -6.25 10.78
CA PRO A 283 -28.46 -6.55 9.50
C PRO A 283 -28.83 -7.95 9.00
N ILE A 284 -28.91 -8.11 7.70
CA ILE A 284 -29.22 -9.38 7.02
C ILE A 284 -27.90 -10.01 6.57
N LEU A 285 -27.64 -11.25 6.99
CA LEU A 285 -26.48 -12.00 6.52
C LEU A 285 -26.70 -12.46 5.08
N VAL A 286 -25.73 -12.17 4.19
CA VAL A 286 -25.77 -12.64 2.79
C VAL A 286 -25.37 -14.11 2.71
N GLN A 287 -24.18 -14.42 3.23
CA GLN A 287 -23.65 -15.77 3.25
C GLN A 287 -22.70 -15.95 4.44
N GLN A 288 -22.82 -17.09 5.13
CA GLN A 288 -21.87 -17.48 6.17
C GLN A 288 -20.47 -17.71 5.59
N ARG A 289 -19.47 -17.56 6.45
CA ARG A 289 -18.06 -17.81 6.10
C ARG A 289 -17.87 -19.20 5.51
N THR A 290 -17.28 -19.23 4.33
CA THR A 290 -16.86 -20.46 3.66
C THR A 290 -15.36 -20.32 3.37
N GLU A 291 -14.55 -21.24 3.88
CA GLU A 291 -13.10 -21.18 3.76
C GLU A 291 -12.68 -21.06 2.28
N GLY A 292 -11.81 -20.12 2.00
CA GLY A 292 -11.30 -19.85 0.65
C GLY A 292 -12.26 -19.08 -0.26
N VAL A 293 -13.43 -18.68 0.23
CA VAL A 293 -14.42 -17.90 -0.53
C VAL A 293 -14.40 -16.45 -0.07
N VAL A 294 -13.95 -15.58 -0.97
CA VAL A 294 -14.06 -14.13 -0.83
C VAL A 294 -15.19 -13.64 -1.71
N TYR A 295 -16.03 -12.72 -1.19
CA TYR A 295 -17.10 -12.13 -1.98
C TYR A 295 -17.45 -10.71 -1.55
N HIS A 296 -17.99 -9.94 -2.50
CA HIS A 296 -18.46 -8.56 -2.35
C HIS A 296 -19.82 -8.42 -2.97
N VAL A 297 -20.61 -7.48 -2.45
CA VAL A 297 -21.99 -7.35 -2.82
C VAL A 297 -22.33 -5.94 -3.26
N GLU A 298 -23.03 -5.85 -4.41
CA GLU A 298 -23.74 -4.69 -4.89
C GLU A 298 -25.21 -4.99 -5.04
N HIS A 299 -26.04 -3.94 -5.11
CA HIS A 299 -27.49 -4.06 -5.25
C HIS A 299 -28.00 -3.33 -6.51
N ARG A 300 -29.00 -3.94 -7.16
CA ARG A 300 -29.75 -3.36 -8.26
C ARG A 300 -31.10 -4.06 -8.39
N ASN A 301 -32.20 -3.29 -8.40
CA ASN A 301 -33.55 -3.79 -8.72
C ASN A 301 -33.93 -5.06 -7.95
N ASN A 302 -33.76 -5.12 -6.65
CA ASN A 302 -34.03 -6.27 -5.78
C ASN A 302 -33.20 -7.54 -6.07
N GLU A 303 -32.10 -7.41 -6.82
CA GLU A 303 -31.07 -8.43 -7.03
C GLU A 303 -29.75 -7.96 -6.38
N LEU A 304 -29.03 -8.89 -5.78
CA LEU A 304 -27.65 -8.71 -5.36
C LEU A 304 -26.73 -9.16 -6.49
N PHE A 305 -25.71 -8.39 -6.76
CA PHE A 305 -24.62 -8.73 -7.65
C PHE A 305 -23.40 -9.06 -6.79
N VAL A 306 -22.91 -10.28 -6.91
CA VAL A 306 -21.89 -10.84 -6.03
C VAL A 306 -20.61 -11.07 -6.83
N LEU A 307 -19.57 -10.28 -6.56
CA LEU A 307 -18.23 -10.56 -7.06
C LEU A 307 -17.57 -11.56 -6.12
N THR A 308 -17.23 -12.75 -6.59
CA THR A 308 -16.77 -13.83 -5.71
C THR A 308 -15.70 -14.71 -6.34
N THR A 309 -14.94 -15.40 -5.48
CA THR A 309 -14.01 -16.46 -5.84
C THR A 309 -14.64 -17.86 -5.80
N TYR A 310 -15.93 -17.97 -5.51
CA TYR A 310 -16.66 -19.23 -5.39
C TYR A 310 -16.73 -20.03 -6.69
N GLY A 311 -16.51 -21.35 -6.60
CA GLY A 311 -16.68 -22.33 -7.68
C GLY A 311 -15.47 -22.40 -8.64
N ASP A 312 -15.47 -23.46 -9.46
CA ASP A 312 -14.47 -23.69 -10.52
C ASP A 312 -14.84 -22.99 -11.84
N PRO A 313 -13.87 -22.55 -12.68
CA PRO A 313 -12.44 -22.51 -12.42
C PRO A 313 -12.06 -21.46 -11.36
N MET A 314 -10.87 -21.59 -10.77
CA MET A 314 -10.36 -20.63 -9.79
C MET A 314 -10.20 -19.26 -10.43
N GLY A 315 -10.90 -18.25 -9.91
CA GLY A 315 -10.86 -16.88 -10.41
C GLY A 315 -12.07 -16.10 -9.90
N TYR A 316 -12.07 -14.80 -10.19
CA TYR A 316 -13.24 -13.96 -9.86
C TYR A 316 -14.39 -14.20 -10.83
N LYS A 317 -15.60 -14.25 -10.29
CA LYS A 317 -16.85 -14.33 -11.03
C LYS A 317 -17.80 -13.25 -10.54
N LEU A 318 -18.57 -12.69 -11.47
CA LEU A 318 -19.73 -11.88 -11.14
C LEU A 318 -20.95 -12.79 -11.19
N MET A 319 -21.62 -12.91 -10.05
CA MET A 319 -22.83 -13.70 -9.89
C MET A 319 -23.99 -12.81 -9.46
N LYS A 320 -25.22 -13.30 -9.55
CA LYS A 320 -26.41 -12.61 -9.03
C LYS A 320 -27.31 -13.53 -8.25
N ALA A 321 -28.06 -12.96 -7.30
CA ALA A 321 -29.07 -13.63 -6.52
C ALA A 321 -30.18 -12.66 -6.09
N PRO A 322 -31.44 -13.14 -5.84
CA PRO A 322 -32.46 -12.28 -5.27
C PRO A 322 -32.13 -11.86 -3.84
N VAL A 323 -32.49 -10.63 -3.44
CA VAL A 323 -32.25 -10.13 -2.06
C VAL A 323 -32.89 -11.03 -1.01
N GLY A 324 -34.14 -11.55 -1.27
CA GLY A 324 -34.88 -12.39 -0.33
C GLY A 324 -34.35 -13.83 -0.18
N SER A 325 -33.41 -14.26 -1.04
CA SER A 325 -32.75 -15.57 -1.02
C SER A 325 -31.33 -15.43 -1.50
N CYS A 326 -30.52 -14.67 -0.74
CA CYS A 326 -29.21 -14.20 -1.14
C CYS A 326 -28.08 -15.21 -0.87
N GLY A 327 -28.35 -16.36 -0.30
CA GLY A 327 -27.38 -17.40 -0.01
C GLY A 327 -26.68 -17.97 -1.26
N MET A 328 -25.50 -18.53 -1.06
CA MET A 328 -24.60 -18.99 -2.11
C MET A 328 -25.21 -20.05 -3.02
N GLU A 329 -26.17 -20.83 -2.55
CA GLU A 329 -26.94 -21.82 -3.30
C GLU A 329 -27.78 -21.20 -4.43
N ASN A 330 -28.06 -19.88 -4.34
CA ASN A 330 -28.85 -19.13 -5.32
C ASN A 330 -27.99 -18.25 -6.24
N TRP A 331 -26.68 -18.32 -6.14
CA TRP A 331 -25.75 -17.48 -6.94
C TRP A 331 -25.67 -17.98 -8.39
N LEU A 332 -26.18 -17.21 -9.32
CA LEU A 332 -26.16 -17.49 -10.74
C LEU A 332 -25.01 -16.72 -11.42
N SER A 333 -24.12 -17.43 -12.11
CA SER A 333 -22.97 -16.79 -12.79
C SER A 333 -23.43 -15.96 -13.99
N ILE A 334 -22.94 -14.70 -14.06
CA ILE A 334 -23.17 -13.78 -15.16
C ILE A 334 -21.90 -13.62 -15.99
N TYR A 335 -20.75 -13.53 -15.30
CA TYR A 335 -19.45 -13.30 -15.94
C TYR A 335 -18.34 -14.00 -15.14
N THR A 336 -17.37 -14.55 -15.88
CA THR A 336 -16.20 -15.21 -15.29
C THR A 336 -14.92 -14.62 -15.86
N VAL A 337 -14.03 -14.20 -15.00
CA VAL A 337 -12.68 -13.74 -15.37
C VAL A 337 -11.86 -14.94 -15.88
N LYS A 338 -11.22 -14.80 -17.03
CA LYS A 338 -10.40 -15.87 -17.61
C LYS A 338 -9.19 -16.19 -16.75
N GLU A 339 -8.72 -17.42 -16.81
CA GLU A 339 -7.48 -17.82 -16.13
C GLU A 339 -6.30 -16.94 -16.51
N LYS A 340 -5.33 -16.81 -15.58
CA LYS A 340 -4.13 -15.97 -15.72
C LYS A 340 -4.44 -14.49 -15.99
N THR A 341 -5.68 -14.07 -15.74
CA THR A 341 -6.10 -12.67 -15.85
C THR A 341 -6.29 -12.09 -14.45
N LYS A 342 -5.66 -10.97 -14.21
CA LYS A 342 -5.88 -10.17 -13.00
C LYS A 342 -7.14 -9.34 -13.18
N LEU A 343 -8.11 -9.50 -12.29
CA LEU A 343 -9.15 -8.50 -12.07
C LEU A 343 -8.55 -7.39 -11.19
N VAL A 344 -8.35 -6.21 -11.77
CA VAL A 344 -7.80 -5.04 -11.06
C VAL A 344 -8.91 -4.37 -10.27
N ASP A 345 -10.07 -4.16 -10.91
CA ASP A 345 -11.25 -3.57 -10.28
C ASP A 345 -12.53 -3.95 -11.04
N LEU A 346 -13.68 -3.72 -10.40
CA LEU A 346 -14.99 -3.90 -11.00
C LEU A 346 -15.87 -2.72 -10.59
N GLU A 347 -16.44 -2.01 -11.57
CA GLU A 347 -17.23 -0.82 -11.34
C GLU A 347 -18.68 -1.02 -11.80
N MET A 348 -19.64 -0.72 -10.92
CA MET A 348 -21.06 -0.94 -11.19
C MET A 348 -21.80 0.35 -11.56
N PHE A 349 -22.56 0.28 -12.64
CA PHE A 349 -23.46 1.31 -13.15
C PHE A 349 -24.88 0.76 -13.19
N LYS A 350 -25.87 1.60 -13.49
CA LYS A 350 -27.29 1.20 -13.51
C LYS A 350 -27.54 -0.04 -14.39
N ASP A 351 -27.01 -0.06 -15.60
CA ASP A 351 -27.29 -1.10 -16.59
C ASP A 351 -26.04 -1.86 -17.08
N HIS A 352 -24.86 -1.50 -16.54
CA HIS A 352 -23.58 -2.07 -16.93
C HIS A 352 -22.69 -2.33 -15.73
N CYS A 353 -21.77 -3.26 -15.90
CA CYS A 353 -20.65 -3.46 -15.01
C CYS A 353 -19.35 -3.42 -15.83
N VAL A 354 -18.36 -2.68 -15.39
CA VAL A 354 -17.07 -2.54 -16.07
C VAL A 354 -16.01 -3.27 -15.27
N ALA A 355 -15.43 -4.32 -15.86
CA ALA A 355 -14.31 -5.05 -15.27
C ALA A 355 -12.99 -4.53 -15.85
N PHE A 356 -12.10 -4.08 -14.97
CA PHE A 356 -10.75 -3.61 -15.27
C PHE A 356 -9.79 -4.79 -15.17
N LEU A 357 -9.20 -5.18 -16.28
CA LEU A 357 -8.47 -6.44 -16.41
C LEU A 357 -7.04 -6.24 -16.86
N LYS A 358 -6.16 -7.11 -16.40
CA LYS A 358 -4.78 -7.22 -16.87
C LYS A 358 -4.47 -8.66 -17.25
N PHE A 359 -4.03 -8.86 -18.50
CA PHE A 359 -3.66 -10.17 -19.04
C PHE A 359 -2.31 -10.06 -19.76
N CYS A 360 -1.33 -10.84 -19.34
CA CYS A 360 0.05 -10.79 -19.89
C CYS A 360 0.61 -9.36 -19.96
N GLY A 361 0.42 -8.57 -18.90
CA GLY A 361 0.86 -7.17 -18.82
C GLY A 361 0.05 -6.17 -19.67
N GLN A 362 -0.90 -6.63 -20.49
CA GLN A 362 -1.79 -5.78 -21.31
C GLN A 362 -3.09 -5.49 -20.55
N LEU A 363 -3.54 -4.24 -20.60
CA LEU A 363 -4.78 -3.80 -19.95
C LEU A 363 -5.98 -3.92 -20.88
N TYR A 364 -7.13 -4.32 -20.30
CA TYR A 364 -8.41 -4.46 -20.99
C TYR A 364 -9.55 -3.95 -20.12
N LEU A 365 -10.64 -3.52 -20.77
CA LEU A 365 -11.94 -3.33 -20.14
C LEU A 365 -12.89 -4.38 -20.71
N ASP A 366 -13.64 -5.07 -19.83
CA ASP A 366 -14.82 -5.82 -20.21
C ASP A 366 -16.06 -5.08 -19.73
N ILE A 367 -16.87 -4.64 -20.68
CA ILE A 367 -18.14 -3.96 -20.42
C ILE A 367 -19.24 -5.00 -20.45
N ILE A 368 -19.79 -5.28 -19.28
CA ILE A 368 -20.80 -6.33 -19.06
C ILE A 368 -22.18 -5.66 -18.98
N SER A 369 -23.06 -5.94 -19.93
CA SER A 369 -24.45 -5.48 -19.86
C SER A 369 -25.22 -6.31 -18.83
N LEU A 370 -25.79 -5.66 -17.82
CA LEU A 370 -26.61 -6.30 -16.79
C LEU A 370 -28.03 -6.61 -17.27
N VAL A 371 -28.39 -6.13 -18.46
CA VAL A 371 -29.69 -6.36 -19.09
C VAL A 371 -29.65 -7.57 -20.03
N SER A 372 -28.64 -7.63 -20.91
CA SER A 372 -28.50 -8.66 -21.95
C SER A 372 -27.47 -9.74 -21.61
N ASN A 373 -26.68 -9.58 -20.55
CA ASN A 373 -25.53 -10.41 -20.21
C ASN A 373 -24.45 -10.48 -21.30
N SER A 374 -24.46 -9.53 -22.25
CA SER A 374 -23.42 -9.44 -23.28
C SER A 374 -22.17 -8.77 -22.73
N VAL A 375 -21.00 -9.16 -23.26
CA VAL A 375 -19.71 -8.62 -22.87
C VAL A 375 -19.00 -8.01 -24.08
N HIS A 376 -18.62 -6.75 -23.96
CA HIS A 376 -17.81 -6.05 -24.95
C HIS A 376 -16.41 -5.80 -24.41
N ARG A 377 -15.37 -6.31 -25.10
CA ARG A 377 -13.97 -6.16 -24.66
C ARG A 377 -13.25 -5.06 -25.43
N ILE A 378 -12.54 -4.22 -24.69
CA ILE A 378 -11.72 -3.14 -25.24
C ILE A 378 -10.27 -3.36 -24.81
N LYS A 379 -9.36 -3.33 -25.79
CA LYS A 379 -7.92 -3.33 -25.54
C LYS A 379 -7.45 -1.89 -25.35
N LEU A 380 -6.68 -1.64 -24.31
CA LEU A 380 -6.13 -0.32 -23.99
C LEU A 380 -4.71 -0.13 -24.56
N PRO A 381 -4.16 1.09 -24.59
CA PRO A 381 -2.83 1.37 -25.13
C PRO A 381 -1.73 0.51 -24.50
N ALA A 382 -0.78 0.06 -25.30
CA ALA A 382 0.28 -0.87 -24.89
C ALA A 382 1.28 -0.29 -23.88
N TRP A 383 1.43 1.04 -23.82
CA TRP A 383 2.28 1.73 -22.85
C TRP A 383 1.74 1.68 -21.42
N ALA A 384 0.42 1.51 -21.26
CA ALA A 384 -0.24 1.51 -19.96
C ALA A 384 0.08 0.23 -19.17
N CYS A 385 0.38 0.40 -17.90
CA CYS A 385 0.80 -0.65 -17.00
C CYS A 385 -0.18 -0.89 -15.84
N SER A 386 -0.98 0.11 -15.48
CA SER A 386 -1.95 0.04 -14.39
C SER A 386 -3.11 1.00 -14.62
N PHE A 387 -4.15 0.85 -13.78
CA PHE A 387 -5.32 1.72 -13.73
C PHE A 387 -5.36 2.52 -12.44
N GLU A 388 -5.97 3.69 -12.53
CA GLU A 388 -6.55 4.41 -11.40
C GLU A 388 -7.97 4.85 -11.77
N LEU A 389 -8.96 4.48 -10.94
CA LEU A 389 -10.35 4.80 -11.20
C LEU A 389 -10.72 6.14 -10.59
N GLU A 390 -11.39 6.98 -11.38
CA GLU A 390 -12.01 8.18 -10.88
C GLU A 390 -13.31 7.81 -10.14
N PRO A 391 -13.47 8.21 -8.88
CA PRO A 391 -14.72 7.95 -8.16
C PRO A 391 -15.90 8.64 -8.84
N HIS A 392 -16.94 7.89 -9.18
CA HIS A 392 -18.21 8.50 -9.61
C HIS A 392 -19.31 8.12 -8.62
N PRO A 393 -19.84 9.11 -7.92
CA PRO A 393 -20.84 8.89 -6.88
C PRO A 393 -22.25 8.65 -7.43
N GLU A 394 -22.47 8.94 -8.72
CA GLU A 394 -23.80 8.83 -9.33
C GLU A 394 -23.96 7.49 -10.07
N TYR A 395 -24.88 6.67 -9.56
CA TYR A 395 -25.22 5.36 -10.10
C TYR A 395 -25.76 5.39 -11.53
N THR A 396 -26.41 6.50 -11.91
CA THR A 396 -27.07 6.67 -13.22
C THR A 396 -26.17 7.22 -14.30
N THR A 397 -24.91 7.52 -14.00
CA THR A 397 -23.98 8.01 -15.00
C THR A 397 -23.75 6.97 -16.10
N SER A 398 -23.65 7.44 -17.34
CA SER A 398 -23.31 6.62 -18.51
C SER A 398 -21.86 6.75 -18.95
N THR A 399 -21.03 7.42 -18.16
CA THR A 399 -19.61 7.64 -18.47
C THR A 399 -18.76 7.04 -17.37
N CYS A 400 -17.79 6.22 -17.75
CA CYS A 400 -16.79 5.64 -16.88
C CYS A 400 -15.45 6.35 -17.09
N CYS A 401 -14.99 7.10 -16.09
CA CYS A 401 -13.70 7.80 -16.11
C CYS A 401 -12.64 6.99 -15.38
N PHE A 402 -11.44 6.92 -15.95
CA PHE A 402 -10.29 6.21 -15.38
C PHE A 402 -8.98 6.78 -15.89
N TRP A 403 -7.93 6.61 -15.10
CA TRP A 403 -6.57 6.98 -15.48
C TRP A 403 -5.77 5.76 -15.88
N LEU A 404 -4.98 5.89 -16.94
CA LEU A 404 -3.96 4.94 -17.31
C LEU A 404 -2.60 5.40 -16.79
N LEU A 405 -1.89 4.49 -16.15
CA LEU A 405 -0.65 4.76 -15.44
C LEU A 405 0.52 3.97 -16.04
N SER A 406 1.70 4.60 -15.98
CA SER A 406 3.00 3.98 -16.28
C SER A 406 4.05 4.55 -15.34
N PRO A 407 5.08 3.80 -14.92
CA PRO A 407 6.14 4.29 -14.04
C PRO A 407 6.93 5.48 -14.58
N VAL A 408 6.95 5.65 -15.89
CA VAL A 408 7.81 6.60 -16.62
C VAL A 408 7.02 7.60 -17.49
N GLN A 409 5.71 7.54 -17.43
CA GLN A 409 4.83 8.45 -18.17
C GLN A 409 3.76 9.02 -17.24
N PRO A 410 3.52 10.36 -17.27
CA PRO A 410 2.44 10.97 -16.50
C PRO A 410 1.10 10.30 -16.75
N PRO A 411 0.20 10.29 -15.75
CA PRO A 411 -1.14 9.71 -15.88
C PRO A 411 -1.94 10.35 -17.00
N VAL A 412 -2.73 9.56 -17.73
CA VAL A 412 -3.63 10.03 -18.78
C VAL A 412 -5.06 9.61 -18.43
N CYS A 413 -5.98 10.57 -18.36
CA CYS A 413 -7.39 10.33 -18.09
C CYS A 413 -8.14 9.94 -19.37
N PHE A 414 -9.00 8.93 -19.25
CA PHE A 414 -9.90 8.48 -20.30
C PHE A 414 -11.35 8.51 -19.81
N ALA A 415 -12.26 8.92 -20.67
CA ALA A 415 -13.69 8.82 -20.47
C ALA A 415 -14.28 7.83 -21.48
N TYR A 416 -14.99 6.82 -20.98
CA TYR A 416 -15.66 5.80 -21.80
C TYR A 416 -17.18 5.95 -21.70
N SER A 417 -17.84 6.12 -22.87
CA SER A 417 -19.30 6.14 -22.95
C SER A 417 -19.87 4.72 -22.97
N LEU A 418 -20.63 4.36 -21.94
CA LEU A 418 -21.33 3.07 -21.84
C LEU A 418 -22.50 2.96 -22.86
N VAL A 419 -23.00 4.09 -23.34
CA VAL A 419 -24.08 4.14 -24.35
C VAL A 419 -23.52 3.94 -25.75
N GLU A 420 -22.44 4.67 -26.07
CA GLU A 420 -21.83 4.64 -27.40
C GLU A 420 -20.80 3.53 -27.58
N ASN A 421 -20.46 2.84 -26.50
CA ASN A 421 -19.45 1.77 -26.46
C ASN A 421 -18.08 2.18 -27.04
N LYS A 422 -17.65 3.41 -26.72
CA LYS A 422 -16.35 3.95 -27.20
C LYS A 422 -15.73 4.90 -26.19
N ILE A 423 -14.41 5.11 -26.35
CA ILE A 423 -13.71 6.20 -25.67
C ILE A 423 -14.17 7.51 -26.33
N VAL A 424 -14.70 8.44 -25.53
CA VAL A 424 -15.28 9.73 -26.02
C VAL A 424 -14.36 10.90 -25.73
N GLU A 425 -13.53 10.81 -24.71
CA GLU A 425 -12.61 11.85 -24.32
C GLU A 425 -11.34 11.22 -23.73
N HIS A 426 -10.20 11.83 -24.01
CA HIS A 426 -8.99 11.58 -23.25
C HIS A 426 -8.28 12.92 -23.08
N THR A 427 -7.94 13.25 -21.85
CA THR A 427 -7.09 14.41 -21.53
C THR A 427 -5.66 13.92 -21.38
N ALA A 428 -4.86 14.13 -22.44
CA ALA A 428 -3.42 14.03 -22.30
C ALA A 428 -2.93 15.34 -21.66
N GLN A 429 -2.11 15.26 -20.62
CA GLN A 429 -1.36 16.44 -20.19
C GLN A 429 -0.58 16.96 -21.39
N GLU A 430 -0.65 18.29 -21.64
CA GLU A 430 0.04 18.95 -22.75
C GLU A 430 1.58 18.93 -22.63
N VAL A 431 2.11 18.32 -21.60
CA VAL A 431 3.57 18.22 -21.41
C VAL A 431 4.10 17.08 -22.28
N PRO A 432 4.74 17.37 -23.42
CA PRO A 432 5.28 16.35 -24.28
C PRO A 432 6.34 15.57 -23.51
N ILE A 433 6.20 14.24 -23.50
CA ILE A 433 7.29 13.37 -23.04
C ILE A 433 8.39 13.49 -24.09
N THR A 434 9.46 14.19 -23.74
CA THR A 434 10.60 14.38 -24.64
C THR A 434 11.50 13.14 -24.75
N VAL A 435 11.20 12.09 -23.97
CA VAL A 435 12.02 10.88 -23.88
C VAL A 435 11.34 9.72 -24.59
N ASN A 436 11.99 9.19 -25.60
CA ASN A 436 11.54 7.97 -26.28
C ASN A 436 11.89 6.75 -25.42
N CYS A 437 11.01 6.41 -24.47
CA CYS A 437 11.18 5.27 -23.58
C CYS A 437 10.52 4.02 -24.15
N HIS A 438 11.29 2.95 -24.27
CA HIS A 438 10.79 1.63 -24.67
C HIS A 438 10.18 0.91 -23.45
N THR A 439 8.97 0.36 -23.64
CA THR A 439 8.32 -0.53 -22.66
C THR A 439 8.36 -1.95 -23.25
N ILE A 440 9.16 -2.82 -22.64
CA ILE A 440 9.37 -4.19 -23.10
C ILE A 440 8.79 -5.15 -22.07
N ARG A 441 8.08 -6.17 -22.55
CA ARG A 441 7.56 -7.25 -21.71
C ARG A 441 8.31 -8.53 -22.02
N LEU A 442 8.93 -9.10 -21.00
CA LEU A 442 9.70 -10.33 -21.05
C LEU A 442 9.09 -11.37 -20.12
N GLU A 443 9.49 -12.61 -20.29
CA GLU A 443 9.14 -13.72 -19.40
C GLU A 443 10.40 -14.52 -19.05
N ALA A 444 10.69 -14.67 -17.76
CA ALA A 444 11.79 -15.50 -17.26
C ALA A 444 11.27 -16.88 -16.91
N LYS A 445 12.05 -17.91 -17.23
CA LYS A 445 11.70 -19.29 -16.87
C LYS A 445 12.23 -19.61 -15.48
N SER A 446 11.34 -19.77 -14.50
CA SER A 446 11.67 -20.14 -13.15
C SER A 446 12.18 -21.59 -13.04
N LYS A 447 12.68 -21.96 -11.87
CA LYS A 447 13.25 -23.30 -11.62
C LYS A 447 12.26 -24.45 -11.85
N ASP A 448 10.97 -24.20 -11.61
CA ASP A 448 9.87 -25.14 -11.82
C ASP A 448 9.20 -25.01 -13.19
N GLU A 449 9.89 -24.43 -14.16
CA GLU A 449 9.42 -24.22 -15.54
C GLU A 449 8.32 -23.15 -15.68
N THR A 450 7.92 -22.47 -14.61
CA THR A 450 6.92 -21.39 -14.65
C THR A 450 7.48 -20.15 -15.33
N TRP A 451 6.71 -19.55 -16.26
CA TRP A 451 7.04 -18.28 -16.91
C TRP A 451 6.66 -17.10 -16.02
N VAL A 452 7.65 -16.27 -15.68
CA VAL A 452 7.54 -15.13 -14.77
C VAL A 452 7.60 -13.83 -15.55
N PRO A 453 6.55 -13.00 -15.54
CA PRO A 453 6.53 -11.75 -16.29
C PRO A 453 7.53 -10.72 -15.73
N ILE A 454 8.16 -9.97 -16.65
CA ILE A 454 9.02 -8.82 -16.33
C ILE A 454 8.62 -7.66 -17.23
N THR A 455 8.49 -6.46 -16.69
CA THR A 455 8.31 -5.23 -17.46
C THR A 455 9.58 -4.39 -17.38
N VAL A 456 10.19 -4.06 -18.52
CA VAL A 456 11.46 -3.32 -18.60
C VAL A 456 11.25 -1.99 -19.31
N PHE A 457 11.87 -0.93 -18.77
CA PHE A 457 11.86 0.43 -19.33
C PHE A 457 13.29 0.91 -19.55
N HIS A 458 13.58 1.41 -20.76
CA HIS A 458 14.88 2.02 -21.10
C HIS A 458 14.79 2.91 -22.35
N THR A 459 15.80 3.74 -22.54
CA THR A 459 15.96 4.61 -23.74
C THR A 459 17.08 4.15 -24.67
N ALA A 460 17.93 3.21 -24.23
CA ALA A 460 19.15 2.83 -24.95
C ALA A 460 18.84 1.92 -26.16
N ASN A 461 19.65 2.03 -27.21
CA ASN A 461 19.70 1.04 -28.27
C ASN A 461 20.33 -0.26 -27.77
N SER A 462 19.98 -1.38 -28.37
CA SER A 462 20.39 -2.74 -27.93
C SER A 462 21.91 -2.94 -27.75
N ILE A 463 22.75 -2.20 -28.49
CA ILE A 463 24.22 -2.30 -28.44
C ILE A 463 24.81 -1.68 -27.16
N GLU A 464 24.08 -0.79 -26.50
CA GLU A 464 24.57 -0.02 -25.33
C GLU A 464 24.06 -0.55 -23.98
N LEU A 465 23.20 -1.55 -23.96
CA LEU A 465 22.49 -1.97 -22.75
C LEU A 465 23.40 -2.54 -21.66
N CYS A 466 24.35 -3.41 -22.01
CA CYS A 466 25.13 -4.19 -21.04
C CYS A 466 26.01 -3.34 -20.07
N ARG A 467 26.26 -2.07 -20.38
CA ARG A 467 27.02 -1.13 -19.53
C ARG A 467 26.13 -0.19 -18.72
N ARG A 468 24.80 -0.26 -18.87
CA ARG A 468 23.85 0.61 -18.21
C ARG A 468 23.53 0.11 -16.78
N PRO A 469 23.34 1.01 -15.84
CA PRO A 469 22.86 0.61 -14.51
C PRO A 469 21.41 0.12 -14.60
N LEU A 470 21.13 -0.97 -13.89
CA LEU A 470 19.83 -1.62 -13.82
C LEU A 470 19.27 -1.50 -12.39
N LEU A 471 18.05 -0.98 -12.26
CA LEU A 471 17.28 -0.99 -11.03
C LEU A 471 16.12 -1.98 -11.15
N ILE A 472 16.12 -2.99 -10.30
CA ILE A 472 15.08 -4.02 -10.23
C ILE A 472 14.12 -3.73 -9.11
N HIS A 473 12.82 -3.76 -9.39
CA HIS A 473 11.74 -3.68 -8.42
C HIS A 473 11.10 -5.05 -8.20
N VAL A 474 10.86 -5.42 -6.93
CA VAL A 474 10.19 -6.67 -6.55
C VAL A 474 9.32 -6.47 -5.32
N TYR A 475 8.22 -7.26 -5.22
CA TYR A 475 7.38 -7.35 -4.03
C TYR A 475 7.01 -8.80 -3.69
N GLY A 476 6.08 -9.42 -4.39
CA GLY A 476 5.77 -10.85 -4.32
C GLY A 476 5.11 -11.33 -3.02
N ALA A 477 4.13 -10.59 -2.52
CA ALA A 477 3.32 -10.96 -1.37
C ALA A 477 1.88 -10.46 -1.49
N TYR A 478 0.93 -11.07 -0.77
CA TYR A 478 -0.47 -10.66 -0.59
C TYR A 478 -1.29 -10.54 -1.87
N GLY A 479 -0.86 -11.08 -2.98
CA GLY A 479 -1.52 -10.88 -4.28
C GLY A 479 -1.49 -9.44 -4.78
N ILE A 480 -0.54 -8.61 -4.28
CA ILE A 480 -0.38 -7.22 -4.68
C ILE A 480 0.49 -7.12 -5.93
N ASP A 481 0.04 -6.31 -6.90
CA ASP A 481 0.85 -5.93 -8.04
C ASP A 481 1.96 -4.96 -7.63
N LEU A 482 3.06 -4.97 -8.35
CA LEU A 482 4.05 -3.90 -8.24
C LEU A 482 3.40 -2.55 -8.57
N ASN A 483 3.78 -1.52 -7.83
CA ASN A 483 3.30 -0.17 -8.10
C ASN A 483 3.86 0.33 -9.44
N MET A 484 2.97 0.44 -10.43
CA MET A 484 3.28 0.90 -11.78
C MET A 484 2.75 2.34 -12.02
N SER A 485 2.52 3.12 -10.95
CA SER A 485 2.18 4.54 -11.04
C SER A 485 3.39 5.38 -11.44
N PHE A 486 3.12 6.53 -12.05
CA PHE A 486 4.14 7.50 -12.41
C PHE A 486 4.92 7.97 -11.19
N LYS A 487 6.22 8.08 -11.37
CA LYS A 487 7.14 8.68 -10.40
C LYS A 487 8.19 9.51 -11.12
N ALA A 488 8.33 10.77 -10.72
CA ALA A 488 9.31 11.67 -11.32
C ALA A 488 10.73 11.14 -11.20
N GLU A 489 11.06 10.46 -10.10
CA GLU A 489 12.36 9.79 -9.91
C GLU A 489 12.63 8.67 -10.90
N ASN A 490 11.61 7.91 -11.32
CA ASN A 490 11.78 6.89 -12.36
C ASN A 490 12.12 7.53 -13.70
N LEU A 491 11.42 8.61 -14.05
CA LEU A 491 11.70 9.34 -15.29
C LEU A 491 13.10 9.99 -15.27
N MET A 492 13.50 10.53 -14.12
CA MET A 492 14.87 11.06 -13.94
C MET A 492 15.91 9.96 -14.16
N LEU A 493 15.73 8.79 -13.57
CA LEU A 493 16.67 7.67 -13.75
C LEU A 493 16.73 7.21 -15.21
N ILE A 494 15.59 7.12 -15.91
CA ILE A 494 15.55 6.80 -17.35
C ILE A 494 16.31 7.84 -18.16
N ASN A 495 16.15 9.14 -17.85
CA ASN A 495 16.87 10.23 -18.51
C ASN A 495 18.39 10.15 -18.25
N ASP A 496 18.80 9.69 -17.07
CA ASP A 496 20.20 9.44 -16.71
C ASP A 496 20.74 8.11 -17.30
N GLY A 497 19.93 7.44 -18.12
CA GLY A 497 20.31 6.23 -18.84
C GLY A 497 20.21 4.94 -18.03
N TRP A 498 19.49 4.94 -16.91
CA TRP A 498 19.18 3.71 -16.17
C TRP A 498 18.17 2.85 -16.91
N ILE A 499 18.22 1.55 -16.63
CA ILE A 499 17.22 0.58 -17.01
C ILE A 499 16.40 0.28 -15.75
N LEU A 500 15.07 0.31 -15.88
CA LEU A 500 14.16 -0.08 -14.80
C LEU A 500 13.51 -1.40 -15.13
N ALA A 501 13.54 -2.38 -14.23
CA ALA A 501 12.89 -3.66 -14.42
C ALA A 501 11.94 -3.97 -13.25
N PHE A 502 10.71 -4.34 -13.56
CA PHE A 502 9.69 -4.73 -12.60
C PHE A 502 9.47 -6.24 -12.72
N CYS A 503 9.89 -7.01 -11.70
CA CYS A 503 9.80 -8.47 -11.68
C CYS A 503 8.51 -8.90 -10.99
N HIS A 504 7.54 -9.41 -11.76
CA HIS A 504 6.20 -9.74 -11.29
C HIS A 504 6.14 -11.18 -10.74
N VAL A 505 6.91 -11.45 -9.69
CA VAL A 505 7.09 -12.78 -9.12
C VAL A 505 5.85 -13.34 -8.43
N ARG A 506 5.74 -14.66 -8.29
CA ARG A 506 4.67 -15.33 -7.54
C ARG A 506 4.59 -14.84 -6.09
N GLY A 507 3.38 -14.86 -5.55
CA GLY A 507 3.02 -14.20 -4.30
C GLY A 507 2.46 -12.79 -4.53
N GLY A 508 2.79 -12.14 -5.66
CA GLY A 508 2.11 -10.95 -6.17
C GLY A 508 0.81 -11.27 -6.91
N GLY A 509 0.20 -10.27 -7.55
CA GLY A 509 -1.12 -10.36 -8.17
C GLY A 509 -1.15 -10.40 -9.69
N GLU A 510 -0.03 -10.30 -10.39
CA GLU A 510 0.06 -10.03 -11.84
C GLU A 510 -0.79 -10.94 -12.71
N LEU A 511 -0.83 -12.24 -12.41
CA LEU A 511 -1.62 -13.24 -13.14
C LEU A 511 -2.85 -13.75 -12.38
N GLY A 512 -3.34 -12.96 -11.40
CA GLY A 512 -4.57 -13.23 -10.66
C GLY A 512 -4.36 -14.10 -9.39
N LEU A 513 -5.45 -14.73 -8.93
CA LEU A 513 -5.48 -15.40 -7.61
C LEU A 513 -4.53 -16.59 -7.50
N SER A 514 -4.40 -17.39 -8.56
CA SER A 514 -3.49 -18.55 -8.58
C SER A 514 -2.04 -18.10 -8.42
N TRP A 515 -1.67 -16.96 -9.01
CA TRP A 515 -0.32 -16.39 -8.91
C TRP A 515 0.08 -16.04 -7.48
N HIS A 516 -0.86 -15.50 -6.71
CA HIS A 516 -0.68 -15.28 -5.28
C HIS A 516 -0.54 -16.61 -4.52
N LYS A 517 -1.52 -17.53 -4.70
CA LYS A 517 -1.54 -18.82 -4.00
C LYS A 517 -0.30 -19.68 -4.26
N ASP A 518 0.34 -19.50 -5.42
CA ASP A 518 1.58 -20.19 -5.78
C ASP A 518 2.86 -19.53 -5.22
N GLY A 519 2.73 -18.43 -4.47
CA GLY A 519 3.84 -17.74 -3.82
C GLY A 519 3.62 -17.40 -2.34
N CYS A 520 2.61 -17.95 -1.67
CA CYS A 520 2.35 -17.78 -0.24
C CYS A 520 2.49 -19.09 0.55
N LEU A 521 2.42 -19.02 1.87
CA LEU A 521 2.51 -20.17 2.78
C LEU A 521 3.72 -21.07 2.48
N LYS A 522 3.48 -22.38 2.28
CA LYS A 522 4.55 -23.38 1.98
C LYS A 522 5.09 -23.29 0.53
N LYS A 523 4.69 -22.26 -0.23
CA LYS A 523 5.16 -21.98 -1.60
C LYS A 523 5.99 -20.69 -1.73
N LYS A 524 6.36 -20.05 -0.62
CA LYS A 524 7.10 -18.77 -0.61
C LYS A 524 8.45 -18.87 -1.34
N HIS A 525 9.10 -20.02 -1.39
CA HIS A 525 10.32 -20.24 -2.17
C HIS A 525 10.14 -20.01 -3.68
N ASN A 526 8.94 -20.18 -4.21
CA ASN A 526 8.67 -19.94 -5.64
C ASN A 526 8.97 -18.50 -6.01
N GLY A 527 8.47 -17.52 -5.23
CA GLY A 527 8.76 -16.10 -5.48
C GLY A 527 10.25 -15.75 -5.40
N ILE A 528 11.01 -16.42 -4.50
CA ILE A 528 12.46 -16.24 -4.41
C ILE A 528 13.17 -16.77 -5.67
N GLN A 529 12.77 -17.95 -6.13
CA GLN A 529 13.32 -18.58 -7.35
C GLN A 529 12.96 -17.80 -8.61
N ASP A 530 11.74 -17.25 -8.64
CA ASP A 530 11.28 -16.37 -9.72
C ASP A 530 12.15 -15.12 -9.82
N LEU A 531 12.45 -14.47 -8.69
CA LEU A 531 13.32 -13.30 -8.66
C LEU A 531 14.74 -13.64 -9.16
N GLN A 532 15.30 -14.78 -8.73
CA GLN A 532 16.58 -15.26 -9.24
C GLN A 532 16.57 -15.46 -10.77
N ALA A 533 15.51 -16.09 -11.29
CA ALA A 533 15.35 -16.33 -12.73
C ALA A 533 15.23 -15.01 -13.50
N CYS A 534 14.45 -14.05 -13.01
CA CYS A 534 14.31 -12.73 -13.62
C CYS A 534 15.65 -11.99 -13.72
N ILE A 535 16.44 -11.96 -12.64
CA ILE A 535 17.73 -11.28 -12.64
C ILE A 535 18.70 -11.94 -13.62
N ARG A 536 18.79 -13.26 -13.60
CA ARG A 536 19.67 -14.01 -14.54
C ARG A 536 19.27 -13.77 -15.99
N LEU A 537 17.99 -13.83 -16.32
CA LEU A 537 17.51 -13.54 -17.68
C LEU A 537 17.92 -12.13 -18.12
N LEU A 538 17.77 -11.11 -17.27
CA LEU A 538 18.16 -9.74 -17.60
C LEU A 538 19.66 -9.61 -17.86
N HIS A 539 20.50 -10.33 -17.12
CA HIS A 539 21.93 -10.38 -17.35
C HIS A 539 22.28 -11.16 -18.64
N ASP A 540 21.67 -12.33 -18.85
CA ASP A 540 21.90 -13.18 -20.03
C ASP A 540 21.49 -12.48 -21.35
N LEU A 541 20.42 -11.67 -21.30
CA LEU A 541 19.98 -10.84 -22.42
C LEU A 541 20.83 -9.56 -22.60
N GLY A 542 21.79 -9.31 -21.73
CA GLY A 542 22.70 -8.17 -21.82
C GLY A 542 22.06 -6.83 -21.42
N TYR A 543 20.97 -6.81 -20.66
CA TYR A 543 20.42 -5.55 -20.10
C TYR A 543 21.37 -4.90 -19.11
N SER A 544 22.10 -5.69 -18.33
CA SER A 544 23.11 -5.21 -17.39
C SER A 544 24.00 -6.37 -16.96
N GLU A 545 24.87 -6.12 -15.97
CA GLU A 545 25.70 -7.12 -15.31
C GLU A 545 25.59 -6.98 -13.78
N PRO A 546 25.98 -7.99 -12.99
CA PRO A 546 25.88 -7.94 -11.52
C PRO A 546 26.51 -6.70 -10.88
N SER A 547 27.63 -6.22 -11.43
CA SER A 547 28.37 -5.05 -10.93
C SER A 547 27.62 -3.72 -11.11
N HIS A 548 26.61 -3.67 -11.99
CA HIS A 548 25.78 -2.50 -12.30
C HIS A 548 24.29 -2.70 -11.94
N THR A 549 23.94 -3.81 -11.26
CA THR A 549 22.57 -4.13 -10.89
C THR A 549 22.28 -3.75 -9.44
N ALA A 550 21.20 -3.00 -9.21
CA ALA A 550 20.62 -2.70 -7.91
C ALA A 550 19.22 -3.31 -7.78
N LEU A 551 18.87 -3.73 -6.56
CA LEU A 551 17.54 -4.28 -6.22
C LEU A 551 16.84 -3.36 -5.22
N MET A 552 15.58 -3.03 -5.48
CA MET A 552 14.73 -2.22 -4.60
C MET A 552 13.49 -3.00 -4.18
N SER A 553 13.16 -2.94 -2.90
CA SER A 553 11.95 -3.58 -2.38
C SER A 553 11.39 -2.85 -1.16
N LEU A 554 10.09 -3.06 -0.89
CA LEU A 554 9.34 -2.43 0.19
C LEU A 554 8.70 -3.50 1.08
N SER A 555 8.67 -3.26 2.41
CA SER A 555 7.87 -4.02 3.37
C SER A 555 8.03 -5.54 3.23
N ALA A 556 6.94 -6.27 3.00
CA ALA A 556 6.92 -7.73 2.81
C ALA A 556 7.80 -8.23 1.66
N GLY A 557 8.00 -7.42 0.60
CA GLY A 557 8.93 -7.75 -0.47
C GLY A 557 10.38 -7.87 -0.01
N GLY A 558 10.70 -7.28 1.15
CA GLY A 558 11.98 -7.46 1.84
C GLY A 558 12.31 -8.92 2.18
N VAL A 559 11.30 -9.79 2.31
CA VAL A 559 11.51 -11.23 2.54
C VAL A 559 12.19 -11.88 1.34
N LEU A 560 11.67 -11.65 0.13
CA LEU A 560 12.23 -12.22 -1.10
C LEU A 560 13.61 -11.61 -1.40
N ALA A 561 13.73 -10.29 -1.29
CA ALA A 561 14.97 -9.56 -1.49
C ALA A 561 16.05 -10.00 -0.49
N GLY A 562 15.71 -10.13 0.80
CA GLY A 562 16.63 -10.57 1.84
C GLY A 562 17.02 -12.05 1.74
N ALA A 563 16.12 -12.90 1.25
CA ALA A 563 16.45 -14.30 0.95
C ALA A 563 17.41 -14.40 -0.25
N LEU A 564 17.19 -13.64 -1.32
CA LEU A 564 18.13 -13.51 -2.45
C LEU A 564 19.51 -13.02 -1.95
N TYR A 565 19.53 -12.00 -1.10
CA TYR A 565 20.72 -11.38 -0.55
C TYR A 565 21.58 -12.39 0.23
N ASN A 566 20.95 -13.35 0.89
CA ASN A 566 21.66 -14.45 1.58
C ASN A 566 22.11 -15.57 0.65
N ASN A 567 21.31 -15.90 -0.39
CA ASN A 567 21.53 -17.08 -1.22
C ASN A 567 22.43 -16.80 -2.42
N ASP A 568 22.21 -15.67 -3.12
CA ASP A 568 22.89 -15.29 -4.36
C ASP A 568 23.37 -13.83 -4.31
N PRO A 569 24.21 -13.46 -3.33
CA PRO A 569 24.70 -12.07 -3.18
C PRO A 569 25.46 -11.55 -4.40
N HIS A 570 26.04 -12.45 -5.19
CA HIS A 570 26.81 -12.13 -6.39
C HIS A 570 25.98 -11.61 -7.57
N LEU A 571 24.66 -11.74 -7.53
CA LEU A 571 23.78 -11.31 -8.63
C LEU A 571 23.54 -9.79 -8.65
N ILE A 572 23.83 -9.08 -7.57
CA ILE A 572 23.57 -7.64 -7.45
C ILE A 572 24.74 -6.91 -6.79
N ARG A 573 24.90 -5.63 -7.11
CA ARG A 573 25.92 -4.75 -6.52
C ARG A 573 25.41 -4.06 -5.25
N ALA A 574 24.12 -3.71 -5.22
CA ALA A 574 23.51 -2.96 -4.13
C ALA A 574 22.04 -3.34 -3.92
N MET A 575 21.54 -3.12 -2.71
CA MET A 575 20.14 -3.33 -2.37
C MET A 575 19.62 -2.15 -1.55
N VAL A 576 18.41 -1.69 -1.87
CA VAL A 576 17.67 -0.67 -1.14
C VAL A 576 16.36 -1.27 -0.64
N LEU A 577 16.15 -1.23 0.66
CA LEU A 577 14.95 -1.76 1.31
C LEU A 577 14.23 -0.67 2.10
N GLN A 578 12.95 -0.49 1.85
CA GLN A 578 12.10 0.45 2.58
C GLN A 578 11.22 -0.31 3.57
N ALA A 579 11.31 0.02 4.86
CA ALA A 579 10.57 -0.62 5.95
C ALA A 579 10.47 -2.16 5.81
N PRO A 580 11.58 -2.90 5.58
CA PRO A 580 11.53 -4.29 5.13
C PRO A 580 11.16 -5.26 6.24
N PHE A 581 10.34 -6.27 5.90
CA PHE A 581 10.06 -7.39 6.77
C PHE A 581 11.17 -8.45 6.64
N LEU A 582 12.14 -8.48 7.57
CA LEU A 582 13.34 -9.33 7.49
C LEU A 582 13.42 -10.40 8.58
N ASP A 583 12.67 -10.29 9.66
CA ASP A 583 12.63 -11.24 10.77
C ASP A 583 11.27 -11.95 10.85
N VAL A 584 10.93 -12.68 9.78
CA VAL A 584 9.62 -13.33 9.61
C VAL A 584 9.35 -14.32 10.75
N LEU A 585 10.32 -15.19 11.05
CA LEU A 585 10.11 -16.27 12.03
C LEU A 585 9.80 -15.73 13.43
N ASN A 586 10.61 -14.80 13.94
CA ASN A 586 10.41 -14.27 15.29
C ASN A 586 9.14 -13.42 15.39
N THR A 587 8.77 -12.69 14.31
CA THR A 587 7.52 -11.93 14.27
C THR A 587 6.32 -12.87 14.30
N MET A 588 6.32 -13.91 13.48
CA MET A 588 5.20 -14.87 13.42
C MET A 588 5.12 -15.79 14.65
N LEU A 589 6.14 -15.82 15.49
CA LEU A 589 6.15 -16.51 16.79
C LEU A 589 5.69 -15.61 17.95
N ASP A 590 5.36 -14.34 17.71
CA ASP A 590 4.88 -13.42 18.74
C ASP A 590 3.40 -13.04 18.51
N PRO A 591 2.45 -13.73 19.17
CA PRO A 591 1.01 -13.46 18.98
C PRO A 591 0.55 -12.14 19.60
N HIS A 592 1.42 -11.43 20.34
CA HIS A 592 1.10 -10.13 20.94
C HIS A 592 1.31 -8.96 19.98
N LEU A 593 1.95 -9.20 18.84
CA LEU A 593 2.06 -8.19 17.79
C LEU A 593 0.71 -8.03 17.07
N PRO A 594 0.34 -6.80 16.71
CA PRO A 594 -1.01 -6.48 16.22
C PRO A 594 -1.45 -7.28 15.00
N LEU A 595 -0.54 -7.62 14.11
CA LEU A 595 -0.83 -8.24 12.83
C LEU A 595 -0.54 -9.74 12.76
N THR A 596 0.14 -10.34 13.74
CA THR A 596 0.63 -11.73 13.65
C THR A 596 -0.47 -12.73 13.30
N ILE A 597 -1.64 -12.64 13.94
CA ILE A 597 -2.74 -13.59 13.72
C ILE A 597 -3.34 -13.42 12.32
N GLU A 598 -3.54 -12.19 11.89
CA GLU A 598 -4.04 -11.88 10.54
C GLU A 598 -3.05 -12.33 9.44
N GLU A 599 -1.77 -12.22 9.71
CA GLU A 599 -0.68 -12.54 8.79
C GLU A 599 -0.45 -14.06 8.61
N GLN A 600 -1.05 -14.91 9.45
CA GLN A 600 -0.93 -16.36 9.33
C GLN A 600 -1.43 -16.90 7.98
N GLU A 601 -2.38 -16.25 7.35
CA GLU A 601 -2.88 -16.66 6.02
C GLU A 601 -1.88 -16.39 4.88
N GLU A 602 -0.91 -15.49 5.06
CA GLU A 602 0.17 -15.24 4.09
C GLU A 602 1.43 -16.03 4.41
N TRP A 603 1.87 -16.03 5.67
CA TRP A 603 3.16 -16.62 6.07
C TRP A 603 3.04 -18.01 6.69
N GLY A 604 1.86 -18.38 7.19
CA GLY A 604 1.61 -19.61 7.93
C GLY A 604 1.66 -19.42 9.45
N ASP A 605 1.27 -20.45 10.19
CA ASP A 605 1.25 -20.47 11.64
C ASP A 605 2.39 -21.30 12.24
N PRO A 606 3.54 -20.69 12.58
CA PRO A 606 4.64 -21.39 13.22
C PRO A 606 4.43 -21.64 14.73
N LEU A 607 3.36 -21.09 15.33
CA LEU A 607 3.01 -21.30 16.74
C LEU A 607 2.45 -22.72 16.95
N THR A 608 1.62 -23.18 16.01
CA THR A 608 0.92 -24.47 16.12
C THR A 608 1.47 -25.53 15.15
N ASP A 609 2.10 -25.15 14.02
CA ASP A 609 2.66 -26.08 13.01
C ASP A 609 4.19 -26.00 12.97
N GLU A 610 4.86 -27.01 13.55
CA GLU A 610 6.33 -27.14 13.52
C GLU A 610 6.89 -27.32 12.10
N THR A 611 6.10 -27.86 11.16
CA THR A 611 6.52 -27.96 9.74
C THR A 611 6.53 -26.57 9.09
N CYS A 612 5.54 -25.74 9.39
CA CYS A 612 5.48 -24.35 8.99
C CYS A 612 6.69 -23.57 9.56
N LYS A 613 6.98 -23.75 10.83
CA LYS A 613 8.12 -23.11 11.51
C LYS A 613 9.46 -23.47 10.85
N LYS A 614 9.69 -24.74 10.52
CA LYS A 614 10.88 -25.17 9.77
C LYS A 614 10.94 -24.55 8.39
N TYR A 615 9.80 -24.48 7.70
CA TYR A 615 9.71 -23.89 6.37
C TYR A 615 10.04 -22.39 6.40
N ILE A 616 9.43 -21.61 7.30
CA ILE A 616 9.73 -20.18 7.49
C ILE A 616 11.21 -19.98 7.82
N LYS A 617 11.77 -20.80 8.73
CA LYS A 617 13.19 -20.73 9.09
C LYS A 617 14.10 -20.88 7.86
N GLY A 618 13.71 -21.69 6.89
CA GLY A 618 14.48 -21.97 5.67
C GLY A 618 14.65 -20.77 4.75
N TYR A 619 13.71 -19.82 4.72
CA TYR A 619 13.79 -18.64 3.88
C TYR A 619 13.91 -17.31 4.66
N CYS A 620 13.65 -17.29 5.96
CA CYS A 620 13.67 -16.09 6.77
C CYS A 620 15.02 -15.34 6.65
N PRO A 621 15.06 -14.09 6.17
CA PRO A 621 16.31 -13.37 5.95
C PRO A 621 17.19 -13.30 7.19
N TYR A 622 16.61 -12.96 8.35
CA TYR A 622 17.35 -12.86 9.62
C TYR A 622 17.99 -14.20 10.03
N GLN A 623 17.29 -15.32 9.86
CA GLN A 623 17.77 -16.62 10.28
C GLN A 623 18.95 -17.10 9.44
N ASN A 624 18.98 -16.76 8.14
CA ASN A 624 19.91 -17.29 7.15
C ASN A 624 21.13 -16.38 6.87
N ILE A 625 21.36 -15.34 7.69
CA ILE A 625 22.60 -14.55 7.62
C ILE A 625 23.80 -15.45 7.99
N ARG A 626 24.81 -15.49 7.12
CA ARG A 626 26.06 -16.25 7.28
C ARG A 626 27.26 -15.42 6.84
N PRO A 627 28.51 -15.73 7.29
CA PRO A 627 29.71 -15.08 6.81
C PRO A 627 29.92 -15.31 5.30
N GLN A 628 29.87 -14.23 4.52
CA GLN A 628 30.12 -14.22 3.08
C GLN A 628 30.31 -12.79 2.58
N ASN A 629 30.69 -12.60 1.30
CA ASN A 629 30.75 -11.30 0.66
C ASN A 629 29.32 -10.83 0.29
N TYR A 630 28.84 -9.78 0.95
CA TYR A 630 27.53 -9.20 0.71
C TYR A 630 27.60 -7.97 -0.20
N PRO A 631 26.57 -7.66 -1.01
CA PRO A 631 26.40 -6.36 -1.65
C PRO A 631 26.25 -5.22 -0.65
N SER A 632 26.37 -3.97 -1.10
CA SER A 632 26.02 -2.82 -0.27
C SER A 632 24.51 -2.79 0.01
N LEU A 633 24.11 -2.36 1.21
CA LEU A 633 22.74 -2.35 1.67
C LEU A 633 22.37 -1.01 2.30
N LEU A 634 21.26 -0.42 1.84
CA LEU A 634 20.57 0.69 2.48
C LEU A 634 19.19 0.22 2.96
N ILE A 635 18.91 0.38 4.24
CA ILE A 635 17.57 0.21 4.80
C ILE A 635 17.06 1.57 5.28
N THR A 636 15.86 1.94 4.88
CA THR A 636 15.14 3.12 5.40
C THR A 636 13.94 2.66 6.22
N VAL A 637 13.71 3.27 7.38
CA VAL A 637 12.60 2.90 8.29
C VAL A 637 12.20 4.08 9.16
N SER A 638 10.94 4.14 9.55
CA SER A 638 10.44 5.11 10.54
C SER A 638 10.66 4.59 11.97
N GLU A 639 11.02 5.49 12.89
CA GLU A 639 11.37 5.14 14.27
C GLU A 639 10.20 4.46 15.02
N ASN A 640 8.96 4.87 14.74
CA ASN A 640 7.75 4.38 15.38
C ASN A 640 6.85 3.58 14.43
N ASP A 641 7.44 2.89 13.45
CA ASP A 641 6.70 1.99 12.56
C ASP A 641 6.00 0.91 13.42
N GLN A 642 4.67 0.84 13.30
CA GLN A 642 3.83 -0.09 14.07
C GLN A 642 3.70 -1.45 13.40
N ARG A 643 3.99 -1.55 12.09
CA ARG A 643 3.85 -2.78 11.31
C ARG A 643 5.13 -3.60 11.31
N VAL A 644 6.26 -2.94 11.08
CA VAL A 644 7.59 -3.57 11.11
C VAL A 644 8.43 -2.94 12.21
N PRO A 645 8.45 -3.53 13.42
CA PRO A 645 9.15 -2.96 14.56
C PRO A 645 10.65 -2.74 14.30
N LEU A 646 11.13 -1.53 14.52
CA LEU A 646 12.55 -1.14 14.35
C LEU A 646 13.52 -2.06 15.10
N ALA A 647 13.09 -2.61 16.25
CA ALA A 647 13.92 -3.53 17.03
C ALA A 647 14.38 -4.78 16.24
N GLY A 648 13.51 -5.31 15.36
CA GLY A 648 13.87 -6.43 14.47
C GLY A 648 14.94 -6.05 13.47
N LEU A 649 14.83 -4.85 12.88
CA LEU A 649 15.80 -4.33 11.91
C LEU A 649 17.16 -4.02 12.55
N LEU A 650 17.19 -3.47 13.76
CA LEU A 650 18.43 -3.27 14.51
C LEU A 650 19.16 -4.61 14.77
N ARG A 651 18.42 -5.65 15.17
CA ARG A 651 19.01 -7.00 15.33
C ARG A 651 19.55 -7.54 14.00
N TYR A 652 18.81 -7.35 12.91
CA TYR A 652 19.23 -7.76 11.58
C TYR A 652 20.54 -7.10 11.16
N ILE A 653 20.66 -5.79 11.27
CA ILE A 653 21.87 -5.02 10.92
C ILE A 653 23.07 -5.43 11.76
N CYS A 654 22.89 -5.60 13.08
CA CYS A 654 23.96 -6.06 13.97
C CYS A 654 24.50 -7.44 13.56
N LYS A 655 23.60 -8.39 13.30
CA LYS A 655 23.97 -9.75 12.86
C LYS A 655 24.65 -9.75 11.50
N LEU A 656 24.15 -8.95 10.56
CA LEU A 656 24.71 -8.83 9.21
C LEU A 656 26.12 -8.24 9.24
N ARG A 657 26.34 -7.12 9.95
CA ARG A 657 27.67 -6.50 10.06
C ARG A 657 28.69 -7.46 10.71
N LYS A 658 28.25 -8.21 11.72
CA LYS A 658 29.10 -9.25 12.30
C LYS A 658 29.48 -10.31 11.25
N ALA A 659 28.54 -10.81 10.46
CA ALA A 659 28.81 -11.80 9.42
C ALA A 659 29.77 -11.28 8.35
N VAL A 660 29.65 -10.00 7.95
CA VAL A 660 30.59 -9.32 7.03
C VAL A 660 31.99 -9.23 7.64
N GLN A 661 32.11 -8.88 8.93
CA GLN A 661 33.41 -8.81 9.62
C GLN A 661 34.06 -10.21 9.77
N ASP A 662 33.27 -11.21 10.17
CA ASP A 662 33.75 -12.58 10.30
C ASP A 662 34.29 -13.12 8.95
N HIS A 663 33.62 -12.77 7.84
CA HIS A 663 34.08 -13.08 6.49
C HIS A 663 35.40 -12.37 6.14
N ALA A 664 35.46 -11.06 6.39
CA ALA A 664 36.67 -10.26 6.12
C ALA A 664 37.89 -10.76 6.90
N GLN A 665 37.72 -11.15 8.16
CA GLN A 665 38.79 -11.72 9.00
C GLN A 665 39.28 -13.07 8.49
N SER A 666 38.38 -13.93 7.96
CA SER A 666 38.75 -15.22 7.40
C SER A 666 39.45 -15.11 6.03
N SER A 667 39.19 -14.03 5.28
CA SER A 667 39.73 -13.81 3.93
C SER A 667 41.06 -13.03 3.91
N SER A 668 41.49 -12.46 5.03
CA SER A 668 42.66 -11.56 5.11
C SER A 668 44.04 -12.24 4.93
N GLN A 669 44.08 -13.53 4.64
CA GLN A 669 45.37 -14.26 4.43
C GLN A 669 45.85 -14.23 2.97
N ASN A 670 45.06 -13.78 1.99
CA ASN A 670 45.49 -13.70 0.60
C ASN A 670 44.81 -12.51 -0.11
N GLU A 671 45.64 -11.54 -0.56
CA GLU A 671 45.38 -10.44 -1.49
C GLU A 671 44.49 -9.28 -0.99
N LYS A 672 44.66 -8.09 -1.64
CA LYS A 672 43.80 -6.91 -1.48
C LYS A 672 42.34 -7.30 -1.78
N GLY A 673 41.61 -7.67 -0.73
CA GLY A 673 40.21 -8.06 -0.84
C GLY A 673 39.33 -6.94 -1.39
N PRO A 674 38.17 -7.25 -1.96
CA PRO A 674 37.21 -6.27 -2.42
C PRO A 674 36.84 -5.31 -1.29
N GLN A 675 36.58 -4.06 -1.63
CA GLN A 675 36.15 -3.01 -0.69
C GLN A 675 34.95 -3.51 0.14
N ALA A 676 35.02 -3.38 1.46
CA ALA A 676 33.94 -3.80 2.35
C ALA A 676 32.60 -3.14 1.97
N PRO A 677 31.48 -3.88 1.99
CA PRO A 677 30.18 -3.35 1.63
C PRO A 677 29.71 -2.27 2.62
N ASN A 678 29.03 -1.26 2.14
CA ASN A 678 28.36 -0.27 2.98
C ASN A 678 27.04 -0.88 3.48
N ILE A 679 26.90 -1.08 4.79
CA ILE A 679 25.67 -1.54 5.44
C ILE A 679 25.10 -0.35 6.24
N ILE A 680 24.04 0.25 5.73
CA ILE A 680 23.50 1.52 6.23
C ILE A 680 22.04 1.35 6.64
N LEU A 681 21.68 1.85 7.83
CA LEU A 681 20.32 1.98 8.32
C LEU A 681 19.99 3.47 8.50
N ASP A 682 19.05 3.98 7.70
CA ASP A 682 18.47 5.31 7.84
C ASP A 682 17.19 5.23 8.68
N VAL A 683 17.24 5.77 9.90
CA VAL A 683 16.09 5.81 10.81
C VAL A 683 15.51 7.21 10.83
N ARG A 684 14.33 7.36 10.24
CA ARG A 684 13.60 8.62 10.13
C ARG A 684 12.66 8.83 11.30
N SER A 685 12.41 10.09 11.65
CA SER A 685 11.38 10.44 12.63
C SER A 685 9.98 10.18 12.04
N GLY A 686 9.02 9.81 12.90
CA GLY A 686 7.64 9.54 12.48
C GLY A 686 7.20 8.10 12.68
N SER A 687 5.96 7.81 12.34
CA SER A 687 5.31 6.48 12.48
C SER A 687 4.87 5.89 11.14
N SER A 688 5.07 6.60 10.02
CA SER A 688 4.69 6.12 8.69
C SER A 688 5.46 4.84 8.34
N HIS A 689 4.75 3.80 7.93
CA HIS A 689 5.33 2.53 7.46
C HIS A 689 6.09 2.68 6.14
N CYS A 690 5.72 3.63 5.30
CA CYS A 690 6.47 3.95 4.09
C CYS A 690 7.24 5.26 4.28
N ALA A 691 8.39 5.36 3.67
CA ALA A 691 9.07 6.64 3.59
C ALA A 691 8.15 7.66 2.90
N PRO A 692 8.14 8.94 3.35
CA PRO A 692 7.48 10.00 2.62
C PRO A 692 7.95 10.01 1.17
N SER A 693 7.08 10.43 0.25
CA SER A 693 7.49 10.69 -1.12
C SER A 693 8.62 11.72 -1.14
N TRP A 694 9.40 11.78 -2.20
CA TRP A 694 10.41 12.84 -2.33
C TRP A 694 9.77 14.22 -2.21
N GLU A 695 8.55 14.41 -2.74
CA GLU A 695 7.75 15.60 -2.65
C GLU A 695 7.43 15.98 -1.18
N GLU A 696 6.98 15.03 -0.36
CA GLU A 696 6.78 15.23 1.08
C GLU A 696 8.10 15.50 1.82
N SER A 697 9.22 14.94 1.33
CA SER A 697 10.55 15.16 1.93
C SER A 697 11.09 16.57 1.64
N PHE A 698 10.71 17.19 0.52
CA PHE A 698 11.11 18.57 0.18
C PHE A 698 10.31 19.61 0.96
N ASN A 699 9.06 19.32 1.27
CA ASN A 699 8.18 20.23 2.01
C ASN A 699 8.39 20.20 3.53
N GLN A 700 9.21 19.28 4.07
CA GLN A 700 9.58 19.32 5.47
C GLN A 700 10.63 20.41 5.73
N PRO A 701 10.41 21.35 6.67
CA PRO A 701 11.42 22.33 7.02
C PRO A 701 12.67 21.61 7.51
N LEU A 702 13.83 22.02 6.98
CA LEU A 702 15.13 21.55 7.46
C LEU A 702 15.18 21.69 8.98
N PRO A 703 15.65 20.65 9.72
CA PRO A 703 15.81 20.75 11.15
C PRO A 703 16.60 22.00 11.53
N TYR A 704 16.17 22.75 12.52
CA TYR A 704 16.68 24.04 12.97
C TYR A 704 18.23 24.15 13.10
N HIS A 705 18.92 23.05 13.22
CA HIS A 705 20.40 22.96 13.33
C HIS A 705 21.12 22.84 11.98
N LEU A 706 20.42 22.86 10.85
CA LEU A 706 21.00 22.89 9.49
C LEU A 706 20.67 24.17 8.72
N GLN A 707 20.01 25.14 9.34
CA GLN A 707 19.85 26.47 8.76
C GLN A 707 21.18 27.20 8.78
N PRO A 708 21.66 27.79 7.67
CA PRO A 708 22.84 28.63 7.71
C PRO A 708 22.58 29.81 8.65
N HIS A 709 23.45 29.99 9.64
CA HIS A 709 23.41 31.16 10.52
C HIS A 709 23.35 32.43 9.66
N GLN A 710 22.21 33.09 9.61
CA GLN A 710 22.14 34.48 9.18
C GLN A 710 22.81 35.31 10.28
N SER A 711 24.00 35.82 10.02
CA SER A 711 24.64 36.81 10.86
C SER A 711 23.76 38.06 10.85
N PRO A 712 23.46 38.67 12.02
CA PRO A 712 22.76 39.95 12.04
C PRO A 712 23.70 41.05 11.49
N VAL A 713 23.22 41.75 10.48
CA VAL A 713 23.72 43.08 10.09
C VAL A 713 22.85 44.13 10.71
#